data_91716cdad805fd914d4c2fbd489e5d5a
#
_entry.id   91716cdad805fd914d4c2fbd489e5d5a
#
_cell.length_a   1.000
_cell.length_b   1.000
_cell.length_c   1.000
_cell.angle_alpha   90.00
_cell.angle_beta   90.00
_cell.angle_gamma   90.00
#
_symmetry.space_group_name_H-M   'P 1'
#
loop_
_entity.id
_entity.type
_entity.pdbx_description
1 polymer ?
#
loop_
_entity_poly.entity_id
_entity_poly.type
_entity_poly.pdbx_seq_one_letter_code
_entity_poly.pdbx_strand_id
1 'polypeptide(L)'
;MTDRINNLRELFFANEHKKYRVEDLGLSILNEETEKLPFAIRKAMSFDCALENMNIFLHEGDLLCGGKTVYKLPKYITDDEIAWGNPNFECGGYNHGFDSAFNLGQDERGFGLNDSSIPAYYKVIPMGIPALIADAEARMAATDDEDKKTFYQSTIISNKASLKLMKRYENLCLEQAAAAEGTRKAELEQMAANLAQLQVGAPQTYWQAVQLLYFIQFLIWVEQGYLVPLGRTDIYLDPFYQKDLAAGIVTEDFALEILEAFFLKLNYEIDRTHGEDIRINSDSGQSITIGGCDPITGEPTYNDMTMMILEAKCDTAVTDPKIHLRVNSGTPEKVWKKAAYLNSLGGGFPTYENDEAIIPAFMSHPEYTLEHARDYAASGCWEMTIQGRALNRNVGGVCALRMVEYVMNNGQYALGVPDPETAEGLIDDRYGIKTGNPEWFNTYEKFFNAYKVQMKHYIDMVSSYVNRSMLSPSPFYASMMEGTMESGKDFCDWGCIYNETDFQLSALSNAADALYTIRRLVYQEKRYTLRQFNEILLANWEGHEDLRQEILNEFPKFGNNNAEVDAIANEIVQHYVQEVTKHRNATGQTYRARISGATSYVYNAQILGASADGRKARDFHSDNLSPMIGAAKNGPTAIVLSCGKLDVSKCAGGEVLDMKFHPSALSSEEGREKFIAMLKTYCKVGGMQTQINVLDNKVLLDAQAHPENYRDLMVRIWGFSAFFTQIAKHWQDHIIARTTLEL
;
A
#
# COMPACT_ATOMS: atom_id res chain seq x y z
N MET A 1 7.84 25.36 -9.48
CA MET A 1 6.45 25.26 -10.03
C MET A 1 6.15 26.44 -10.97
N THR A 2 5.67 26.17 -12.18
CA THR A 2 5.27 27.20 -13.16
C THR A 2 3.84 27.71 -12.87
N ASP A 3 3.44 28.83 -13.52
CA ASP A 3 2.06 29.34 -13.43
C ASP A 3 1.04 28.30 -13.92
N ARG A 4 1.39 27.51 -14.94
CA ARG A 4 0.58 26.42 -15.44
C ARG A 4 0.28 25.39 -14.34
N ILE A 5 1.32 24.90 -13.69
CA ILE A 5 1.19 23.88 -12.64
C ILE A 5 0.44 24.41 -11.43
N ASN A 6 0.66 25.68 -11.06
CA ASN A 6 -0.13 26.34 -10.03
C ASN A 6 -1.63 26.36 -10.39
N ASN A 7 -1.96 26.74 -11.64
CA ASN A 7 -3.36 26.76 -12.10
C ASN A 7 -3.99 25.36 -12.11
N LEU A 8 -3.28 24.35 -12.60
CA LEU A 8 -3.76 22.96 -12.59
C LEU A 8 -3.97 22.45 -11.15
N ARG A 9 -3.08 22.82 -10.21
CA ARG A 9 -3.22 22.50 -8.79
C ARG A 9 -4.46 23.17 -8.17
N GLU A 10 -4.75 24.42 -8.51
CA GLU A 10 -5.97 25.09 -8.08
C GLU A 10 -7.23 24.44 -8.64
N LEU A 11 -7.25 24.01 -9.91
CA LEU A 11 -8.36 23.25 -10.51
C LEU A 11 -8.58 21.90 -9.80
N PHE A 12 -7.49 21.23 -9.41
CA PHE A 12 -7.59 20.01 -8.62
C PHE A 12 -8.26 20.27 -7.25
N PHE A 13 -7.79 21.24 -6.47
CA PHE A 13 -8.40 21.57 -5.17
C PHE A 13 -9.83 22.12 -5.28
N ALA A 14 -10.17 22.74 -6.41
CA ALA A 14 -11.55 23.14 -6.71
C ALA A 14 -12.44 21.98 -7.15
N ASN A 15 -11.90 20.76 -7.26
CA ASN A 15 -12.60 19.56 -7.71
C ASN A 15 -13.20 19.67 -9.12
N GLU A 16 -12.59 20.46 -10.02
CA GLU A 16 -13.10 20.69 -11.38
C GLU A 16 -13.21 19.40 -12.18
N HIS A 17 -12.25 18.46 -12.02
CA HIS A 17 -12.25 17.14 -12.64
C HIS A 17 -13.47 16.28 -12.25
N LYS A 18 -14.05 16.49 -11.07
CA LYS A 18 -15.21 15.73 -10.58
C LYS A 18 -16.51 16.03 -11.35
N LYS A 19 -16.59 17.17 -12.05
CA LYS A 19 -17.75 17.55 -12.84
C LYS A 19 -18.01 16.61 -14.03
N TYR A 20 -17.00 15.87 -14.45
CA TYR A 20 -17.08 14.93 -15.59
C TYR A 20 -17.40 13.50 -15.15
N ARG A 21 -17.48 13.25 -13.87
CA ARG A 21 -17.65 11.92 -13.31
C ARG A 21 -19.10 11.47 -13.34
N VAL A 22 -19.29 10.18 -13.60
CA VAL A 22 -20.57 9.46 -13.46
C VAL A 22 -20.32 8.16 -12.71
N GLU A 23 -21.20 7.86 -11.76
CA GLU A 23 -21.12 6.62 -10.96
C GLU A 23 -21.31 5.40 -11.87
N ASP A 24 -22.37 5.43 -12.68
CA ASP A 24 -22.81 4.35 -13.57
C ASP A 24 -23.33 4.95 -14.88
N LEU A 25 -22.92 4.40 -16.00
CA LEU A 25 -23.40 4.81 -17.31
C LEU A 25 -24.83 4.34 -17.59
N GLY A 26 -25.39 3.45 -16.77
CA GLY A 26 -26.70 2.83 -16.99
C GLY A 26 -26.75 1.91 -18.22
N LEU A 27 -25.58 1.41 -18.66
CA LEU A 27 -25.46 0.56 -19.84
C LEU A 27 -25.29 -0.92 -19.45
N SER A 28 -25.67 -1.80 -20.38
CA SER A 28 -25.44 -3.25 -20.25
C SER A 28 -24.94 -3.80 -21.58
N ILE A 29 -23.98 -4.72 -21.49
CA ILE A 29 -23.52 -5.51 -22.64
C ILE A 29 -24.29 -6.84 -22.75
N LEU A 30 -25.14 -7.16 -21.75
CA LEU A 30 -25.84 -8.44 -21.69
C LEU A 30 -27.01 -8.51 -22.68
N ASN A 31 -27.06 -9.62 -23.44
CA ASN A 31 -28.14 -10.04 -24.30
C ASN A 31 -28.05 -11.58 -24.49
N GLU A 32 -29.00 -12.17 -25.23
CA GLU A 32 -29.09 -13.65 -25.43
C GLU A 32 -27.80 -14.29 -25.98
N GLU A 33 -26.97 -13.54 -26.69
CA GLU A 33 -25.70 -14.03 -27.25
C GLU A 33 -24.54 -13.82 -26.27
N THR A 34 -24.41 -12.63 -25.70
CA THR A 34 -23.27 -12.27 -24.85
C THR A 34 -23.31 -12.93 -23.49
N GLU A 35 -24.49 -13.25 -22.95
CA GLU A 35 -24.61 -13.99 -21.68
C GLU A 35 -23.98 -15.39 -21.75
N LYS A 36 -23.86 -15.98 -22.94
CA LYS A 36 -23.25 -17.29 -23.18
C LYS A 36 -21.73 -17.24 -23.30
N LEU A 37 -21.15 -16.04 -23.43
CA LEU A 37 -19.72 -15.87 -23.56
C LEU A 37 -18.99 -16.08 -22.21
N PRO A 38 -17.74 -16.53 -22.24
CA PRO A 38 -16.91 -16.61 -21.06
C PRO A 38 -16.87 -15.27 -20.30
N PHE A 39 -16.83 -15.35 -18.97
CA PHE A 39 -16.89 -14.17 -18.11
C PHE A 39 -15.81 -13.13 -18.43
N ALA A 40 -14.54 -13.56 -18.66
CA ALA A 40 -13.44 -12.66 -19.02
C ALA A 40 -13.69 -11.89 -20.31
N ILE A 41 -14.32 -12.53 -21.32
CA ILE A 41 -14.72 -11.87 -22.57
C ILE A 41 -15.79 -10.81 -22.31
N ARG A 42 -16.81 -11.12 -21.50
CA ARG A 42 -17.87 -10.16 -21.14
C ARG A 42 -17.30 -8.97 -20.36
N LYS A 43 -16.38 -9.20 -19.44
CA LYS A 43 -15.71 -8.10 -18.73
C LYS A 43 -14.91 -7.22 -19.68
N ALA A 44 -14.16 -7.80 -20.63
CA ALA A 44 -13.43 -7.05 -21.64
C ALA A 44 -14.37 -6.24 -22.57
N MET A 45 -15.52 -6.80 -22.96
CA MET A 45 -16.55 -6.08 -23.75
C MET A 45 -17.19 -4.94 -22.94
N SER A 46 -17.42 -5.15 -21.66
CA SER A 46 -17.92 -4.12 -20.75
C SER A 46 -16.92 -2.98 -20.57
N PHE A 47 -15.64 -3.31 -20.46
CA PHE A 47 -14.56 -2.31 -20.44
C PHE A 47 -14.52 -1.51 -21.74
N ASP A 48 -14.61 -2.16 -22.92
CA ASP A 48 -14.70 -1.48 -24.22
C ASP A 48 -15.91 -0.54 -24.27
N CYS A 49 -17.09 -1.01 -23.87
CA CYS A 49 -18.32 -0.20 -23.79
C CYS A 49 -18.15 1.00 -22.83
N ALA A 50 -17.48 0.83 -21.70
CA ALA A 50 -17.18 1.92 -20.79
C ALA A 50 -16.29 3.00 -21.45
N LEU A 51 -15.20 2.58 -22.11
CA LEU A 51 -14.27 3.49 -22.77
C LEU A 51 -14.87 4.21 -23.98
N GLU A 52 -15.84 3.61 -24.67
CA GLU A 52 -16.58 4.27 -25.75
C GLU A 52 -17.54 5.35 -25.23
N ASN A 53 -18.10 5.19 -24.03
CA ASN A 53 -19.20 6.02 -23.53
C ASN A 53 -18.82 6.94 -22.36
N MET A 54 -17.68 6.73 -21.70
CA MET A 54 -17.25 7.59 -20.61
C MET A 54 -17.02 9.03 -21.07
N ASN A 55 -17.23 9.99 -20.18
CA ASN A 55 -16.89 11.38 -20.44
C ASN A 55 -15.38 11.54 -20.61
N ILE A 56 -14.97 12.38 -21.54
CA ILE A 56 -13.57 12.80 -21.72
C ILE A 56 -13.47 14.32 -21.58
N PHE A 57 -12.36 14.81 -21.05
CA PHE A 57 -12.14 16.23 -20.85
C PHE A 57 -10.67 16.59 -20.89
N LEU A 58 -10.37 17.86 -21.14
CA LEU A 58 -9.08 18.51 -20.95
C LEU A 58 -9.31 19.86 -20.29
N HIS A 59 -8.57 20.14 -19.23
CA HIS A 59 -8.52 21.49 -18.65
C HIS A 59 -7.57 22.40 -19.43
N GLU A 60 -7.76 23.71 -19.29
CA GLU A 60 -6.78 24.68 -19.79
C GLU A 60 -5.43 24.43 -19.09
N GLY A 61 -4.38 24.29 -19.89
CA GLY A 61 -3.03 23.99 -19.40
C GLY A 61 -2.69 22.52 -19.26
N ASP A 62 -3.65 21.58 -19.40
CA ASP A 62 -3.33 20.15 -19.38
C ASP A 62 -2.27 19.80 -20.43
N LEU A 63 -1.25 19.03 -20.02
CA LEU A 63 -0.21 18.46 -20.88
C LEU A 63 -0.44 16.97 -21.16
N LEU A 64 -1.33 16.32 -20.41
CA LEU A 64 -1.64 14.90 -20.51
C LEU A 64 -3.14 14.68 -20.66
N CYS A 65 -3.47 13.79 -21.58
CA CYS A 65 -4.83 13.30 -21.80
C CYS A 65 -5.14 12.14 -20.86
N GLY A 66 -6.36 12.07 -20.38
CA GLY A 66 -6.83 10.97 -19.54
C GLY A 66 -7.51 11.44 -18.26
N GLY A 67 -8.16 10.49 -17.61
CA GLY A 67 -8.83 10.65 -16.33
C GLY A 67 -9.97 9.66 -16.19
N LYS A 68 -10.11 9.08 -15.00
CA LYS A 68 -11.22 8.19 -14.70
C LYS A 68 -12.49 9.00 -14.48
N THR A 69 -13.48 8.81 -15.34
CA THR A 69 -14.77 9.50 -15.26
C THR A 69 -15.95 8.55 -15.06
N VAL A 70 -15.71 7.23 -14.99
CA VAL A 70 -16.73 6.23 -14.73
C VAL A 70 -16.26 5.29 -13.62
N TYR A 71 -17.15 4.93 -12.68
CA TYR A 71 -16.80 4.11 -11.50
C TYR A 71 -17.26 2.66 -11.63
N LYS A 72 -18.40 2.43 -12.29
CA LYS A 72 -18.92 1.08 -12.56
C LYS A 72 -18.81 0.75 -14.03
N LEU A 73 -18.34 -0.44 -14.32
CA LEU A 73 -18.42 -0.98 -15.67
C LEU A 73 -19.89 -1.21 -16.07
N PRO A 74 -20.26 -1.04 -17.35
CA PRO A 74 -21.56 -1.48 -17.87
C PRO A 74 -21.89 -2.90 -17.44
N LYS A 75 -23.17 -3.20 -17.15
CA LYS A 75 -23.57 -4.51 -16.62
C LYS A 75 -23.08 -5.65 -17.52
N TYR A 76 -22.30 -6.58 -16.96
CA TYR A 76 -21.70 -7.74 -17.63
C TYR A 76 -21.83 -9.03 -16.83
N ILE A 77 -22.32 -8.94 -15.59
CA ILE A 77 -22.55 -10.06 -14.67
C ILE A 77 -24.05 -10.36 -14.69
N THR A 78 -24.41 -11.63 -14.89
CA THR A 78 -25.82 -12.05 -14.88
C THR A 78 -26.37 -12.14 -13.47
N ASP A 79 -27.69 -12.06 -13.33
CA ASP A 79 -28.33 -12.18 -12.02
C ASP A 79 -28.11 -13.57 -11.40
N ASP A 80 -28.00 -14.62 -12.21
CA ASP A 80 -27.67 -15.98 -11.75
C ASP A 80 -26.25 -16.08 -11.21
N GLU A 81 -25.28 -15.40 -11.83
CA GLU A 81 -23.90 -15.34 -11.35
C GLU A 81 -23.79 -14.55 -10.04
N ILE A 82 -24.55 -13.47 -9.90
CA ILE A 82 -24.63 -12.71 -8.64
C ILE A 82 -25.23 -13.61 -7.54
N ALA A 83 -26.31 -14.31 -7.84
CA ALA A 83 -26.97 -15.23 -6.90
C ALA A 83 -26.07 -16.41 -6.49
N TRP A 84 -25.26 -16.92 -7.44
CA TRP A 84 -24.29 -17.97 -7.18
C TRP A 84 -23.09 -17.48 -6.37
N GLY A 85 -22.60 -16.28 -6.67
CA GLY A 85 -21.43 -15.65 -6.06
C GLY A 85 -21.89 -15.15 -4.74
N ASN A 86 -22.58 -15.40 -3.87
CA ASN A 86 -22.94 -14.84 -2.57
C ASN A 86 -22.15 -13.56 -2.24
N PRO A 87 -22.71 -12.36 -2.46
CA PRO A 87 -22.06 -11.10 -2.11
C PRO A 87 -21.77 -10.94 -0.61
N ASN A 88 -22.39 -11.81 0.22
CA ASN A 88 -22.06 -11.98 1.64
C ASN A 88 -21.08 -13.16 1.85
N PHE A 89 -20.54 -13.75 0.78
CA PHE A 89 -19.46 -14.70 0.91
C PHE A 89 -18.24 -13.90 1.41
N GLU A 90 -18.14 -13.83 2.69
CA GLU A 90 -16.94 -13.41 3.37
C GLU A 90 -15.80 -14.21 2.76
N CYS A 91 -14.93 -13.55 1.97
CA CYS A 91 -13.66 -14.13 1.57
C CYS A 91 -12.97 -14.54 2.86
N GLY A 92 -13.16 -15.75 3.29
CA GLY A 92 -12.94 -16.28 4.62
C GLY A 92 -11.86 -15.57 5.39
N GLY A 93 -12.10 -15.28 6.62
CA GLY A 93 -11.14 -14.64 7.51
C GLY A 93 -10.80 -13.17 7.21
N TYR A 94 -11.02 -12.67 6.01
CA TYR A 94 -10.70 -11.27 5.66
C TYR A 94 -11.62 -10.27 6.35
N ASN A 95 -12.90 -10.58 6.42
CA ASN A 95 -13.87 -9.76 7.14
C ASN A 95 -13.80 -9.96 8.65
N HIS A 96 -12.95 -10.86 9.11
CA HIS A 96 -12.89 -11.21 10.50
C HIS A 96 -11.85 -10.40 11.29
N GLY A 97 -12.01 -9.07 11.29
CA GLY A 97 -11.36 -8.19 12.27
C GLY A 97 -9.87 -8.00 12.09
N PHE A 98 -9.30 -8.45 10.96
CA PHE A 98 -7.92 -8.11 10.71
C PHE A 98 -7.77 -6.86 9.86
N ASP A 99 -8.63 -6.67 8.86
CA ASP A 99 -8.64 -5.46 8.07
C ASP A 99 -9.89 -5.32 7.20
N SER A 100 -10.98 -4.88 7.76
CA SER A 100 -12.10 -4.35 6.97
C SER A 100 -11.65 -3.14 6.13
N ALA A 101 -10.52 -2.51 6.50
CA ALA A 101 -9.91 -1.45 5.74
C ALA A 101 -9.33 -1.90 4.39
N PHE A 102 -9.01 -3.18 4.24
CA PHE A 102 -8.54 -3.78 2.98
C PHE A 102 -9.59 -4.60 2.25
N ASN A 103 -10.85 -4.40 2.50
CA ASN A 103 -11.87 -4.83 1.56
C ASN A 103 -11.77 -3.92 0.32
N LEU A 104 -10.74 -4.19 -0.50
CA LEU A 104 -10.27 -3.36 -1.61
C LEU A 104 -11.22 -3.32 -2.80
N GLY A 105 -12.40 -3.77 -2.57
CA GLY A 105 -13.48 -3.86 -3.53
C GLY A 105 -13.68 -5.29 -3.99
N GLN A 106 -14.94 -5.57 -4.26
CA GLN A 106 -15.41 -6.82 -4.81
C GLN A 106 -16.24 -6.51 -6.04
N ASP A 107 -16.28 -7.43 -6.99
CA ASP A 107 -17.30 -7.39 -8.02
C ASP A 107 -18.67 -7.77 -7.42
N GLU A 108 -19.74 -7.63 -8.20
CA GLU A 108 -21.11 -7.91 -7.74
C GLU A 108 -21.33 -9.37 -7.27
N ARG A 109 -20.39 -10.29 -7.55
CA ARG A 109 -20.40 -11.69 -7.08
C ARG A 109 -19.66 -11.85 -5.73
N GLY A 110 -19.02 -10.82 -5.22
CA GLY A 110 -18.15 -10.88 -4.06
C GLY A 110 -16.71 -11.35 -4.34
N PHE A 111 -16.29 -11.42 -5.60
CA PHE A 111 -14.92 -11.78 -5.97
C PHE A 111 -14.02 -10.57 -5.83
N GLY A 112 -12.84 -10.77 -5.21
CA GLY A 112 -11.88 -9.69 -5.00
C GLY A 112 -11.38 -9.06 -6.29
N LEU A 113 -11.11 -7.76 -6.25
CA LEU A 113 -10.45 -7.05 -7.33
C LEU A 113 -8.93 -7.14 -7.16
N ASN A 114 -8.19 -7.08 -8.27
CA ASN A 114 -6.73 -7.08 -8.20
C ASN A 114 -6.22 -5.77 -7.63
N ASP A 115 -5.29 -5.89 -6.69
CA ASP A 115 -4.62 -4.77 -6.06
C ASP A 115 -3.12 -5.02 -5.90
N SER A 116 -2.40 -3.95 -5.59
CA SER A 116 -1.00 -4.03 -5.13
C SER A 116 -0.02 -4.78 -6.04
N SER A 117 -0.41 -5.12 -7.27
CA SER A 117 0.51 -5.66 -8.29
C SER A 117 1.06 -4.53 -9.16
N ILE A 118 2.30 -4.65 -9.62
CA ILE A 118 2.95 -3.61 -10.43
C ILE A 118 3.03 -4.11 -11.86
N PRO A 119 2.43 -3.44 -12.86
CA PRO A 119 2.64 -3.79 -14.27
C PRO A 119 4.11 -3.79 -14.67
N ALA A 120 4.47 -4.58 -15.67
CA ALA A 120 5.82 -4.60 -16.24
C ALA A 120 6.09 -3.35 -17.08
N TYR A 121 5.99 -2.15 -16.48
CA TYR A 121 6.17 -0.88 -17.18
C TYR A 121 7.51 -0.79 -17.92
N TYR A 122 8.58 -1.34 -17.35
CA TYR A 122 9.91 -1.44 -17.98
C TYR A 122 9.90 -2.19 -19.32
N LYS A 123 8.91 -3.05 -19.55
CA LYS A 123 8.68 -3.79 -20.80
C LYS A 123 7.59 -3.12 -21.65
N VAL A 124 6.47 -2.78 -21.05
CA VAL A 124 5.28 -2.28 -21.74
C VAL A 124 5.48 -0.87 -22.31
N ILE A 125 6.13 0.03 -21.58
CA ILE A 125 6.38 1.40 -22.05
C ILE A 125 7.26 1.39 -23.32
N PRO A 126 8.42 0.71 -23.38
CA PRO A 126 9.22 0.64 -24.60
C PRO A 126 8.55 -0.09 -25.78
N MET A 127 7.57 -0.97 -25.52
CA MET A 127 6.90 -1.75 -26.57
C MET A 127 5.66 -1.07 -27.13
N GLY A 128 4.89 -0.41 -26.28
CA GLY A 128 3.58 0.14 -26.60
C GLY A 128 2.45 -0.89 -26.67
N ILE A 129 1.20 -0.42 -26.54
CA ILE A 129 0.00 -1.29 -26.55
C ILE A 129 -0.18 -2.08 -27.86
N PRO A 130 0.11 -1.53 -29.06
CA PRO A 130 -0.02 -2.30 -30.29
C PRO A 130 0.80 -3.60 -30.31
N ALA A 131 1.99 -3.60 -29.67
CA ALA A 131 2.81 -4.80 -29.57
C ALA A 131 2.21 -5.86 -28.64
N LEU A 132 1.53 -5.46 -27.54
CA LEU A 132 0.80 -6.39 -26.67
C LEU A 132 -0.37 -7.06 -27.42
N ILE A 133 -1.06 -6.31 -28.26
CA ILE A 133 -2.13 -6.86 -29.11
C ILE A 133 -1.56 -7.90 -30.08
N ALA A 134 -0.47 -7.57 -30.76
CA ALA A 134 0.17 -8.47 -31.72
C ALA A 134 0.68 -9.75 -31.05
N ASP A 135 1.27 -9.66 -29.84
CA ASP A 135 1.69 -10.84 -29.08
C ASP A 135 0.51 -11.73 -28.67
N ALA A 136 -0.59 -11.12 -28.20
CA ALA A 136 -1.80 -11.86 -27.86
C ALA A 136 -2.45 -12.55 -29.08
N GLU A 137 -2.50 -11.88 -30.23
CA GLU A 137 -3.00 -12.45 -31.49
C GLU A 137 -2.14 -13.63 -31.96
N ALA A 138 -0.82 -13.50 -31.89
CA ALA A 138 0.11 -14.57 -32.24
C ALA A 138 -0.03 -15.79 -31.33
N ARG A 139 -0.12 -15.59 -30.02
CA ARG A 139 -0.30 -16.67 -29.02
C ARG A 139 -1.66 -17.35 -29.18
N MET A 140 -2.72 -16.59 -29.43
CA MET A 140 -4.06 -17.13 -29.69
C MET A 140 -4.08 -18.01 -30.92
N ALA A 141 -3.38 -17.61 -32.00
CA ALA A 141 -3.28 -18.40 -33.21
C ALA A 141 -2.41 -19.68 -33.06
N ALA A 142 -1.51 -19.71 -32.06
CA ALA A 142 -0.58 -20.80 -31.82
C ALA A 142 -1.09 -21.86 -30.83
N THR A 143 -2.29 -21.69 -30.25
CA THR A 143 -2.84 -22.63 -29.26
C THR A 143 -4.17 -23.21 -29.70
N ASP A 144 -4.44 -24.48 -29.34
CA ASP A 144 -5.75 -25.12 -29.47
C ASP A 144 -6.54 -25.15 -28.14
N ASP A 145 -5.93 -24.67 -27.05
CA ASP A 145 -6.52 -24.61 -25.72
C ASP A 145 -7.55 -23.47 -25.64
N GLU A 146 -8.82 -23.80 -25.44
CA GLU A 146 -9.92 -22.84 -25.44
C GLU A 146 -9.88 -21.86 -24.26
N ASP A 147 -9.35 -22.26 -23.10
CA ASP A 147 -9.19 -21.37 -21.95
C ASP A 147 -8.12 -20.31 -22.25
N LYS A 148 -6.99 -20.72 -22.84
CA LYS A 148 -5.96 -19.78 -23.31
C LYS A 148 -6.45 -18.86 -24.42
N LYS A 149 -7.22 -19.38 -25.39
CA LYS A 149 -7.85 -18.54 -26.41
C LYS A 149 -8.77 -17.50 -25.82
N THR A 150 -9.59 -17.90 -24.82
CA THR A 150 -10.46 -17.00 -24.07
C THR A 150 -9.67 -15.88 -23.38
N PHE A 151 -8.57 -16.21 -22.72
CA PHE A 151 -7.69 -15.22 -22.10
C PHE A 151 -7.10 -14.25 -23.13
N TYR A 152 -6.48 -14.76 -24.20
CA TYR A 152 -5.88 -13.89 -25.22
C TYR A 152 -6.93 -13.04 -25.95
N GLN A 153 -8.12 -13.58 -26.24
CA GLN A 153 -9.20 -12.82 -26.84
C GLN A 153 -9.66 -11.68 -25.92
N SER A 154 -9.80 -11.92 -24.62
CA SER A 154 -10.19 -10.89 -23.67
C SER A 154 -9.14 -9.78 -23.55
N THR A 155 -7.84 -10.13 -23.56
CA THR A 155 -6.74 -9.15 -23.57
C THR A 155 -6.72 -8.33 -24.88
N ILE A 156 -6.97 -8.96 -26.03
CA ILE A 156 -7.05 -8.26 -27.33
C ILE A 156 -8.19 -7.23 -27.33
N ILE A 157 -9.38 -7.61 -26.84
CA ILE A 157 -10.54 -6.71 -26.76
C ILE A 157 -10.20 -5.50 -25.88
N SER A 158 -9.68 -5.75 -24.67
CA SER A 158 -9.37 -4.69 -23.71
C SER A 158 -8.28 -3.73 -24.20
N ASN A 159 -7.21 -4.27 -24.82
CA ASN A 159 -6.15 -3.43 -25.36
C ASN A 159 -6.62 -2.62 -26.58
N LYS A 160 -7.43 -3.19 -27.48
CA LYS A 160 -8.03 -2.45 -28.60
C LYS A 160 -8.97 -1.35 -28.12
N ALA A 161 -9.70 -1.56 -27.03
CA ALA A 161 -10.54 -0.54 -26.39
C ALA A 161 -9.74 0.69 -25.96
N SER A 162 -8.55 0.46 -25.39
CA SER A 162 -7.66 1.56 -24.97
C SER A 162 -7.20 2.43 -26.15
N LEU A 163 -6.92 1.82 -27.31
CA LEU A 163 -6.58 2.56 -28.54
C LEU A 163 -7.74 3.40 -29.05
N LYS A 164 -8.98 2.90 -28.96
CA LYS A 164 -10.19 3.69 -29.31
C LYS A 164 -10.33 4.93 -28.40
N LEU A 165 -10.08 4.79 -27.10
CA LEU A 165 -10.10 5.93 -26.20
C LEU A 165 -8.99 6.93 -26.52
N MET A 166 -7.77 6.48 -26.85
CA MET A 166 -6.70 7.36 -27.32
C MET A 166 -7.16 8.18 -28.54
N LYS A 167 -7.87 7.55 -29.48
CA LYS A 167 -8.44 8.25 -30.66
C LYS A 167 -9.47 9.29 -30.28
N ARG A 168 -10.31 9.02 -29.28
CA ARG A 168 -11.29 10.01 -28.79
C ARG A 168 -10.56 11.25 -28.22
N TYR A 169 -9.51 11.06 -27.42
CA TYR A 169 -8.71 12.16 -26.89
C TYR A 169 -7.90 12.90 -27.96
N GLU A 170 -7.35 12.19 -28.96
CA GLU A 170 -6.71 12.81 -30.13
C GLU A 170 -7.67 13.78 -30.82
N ASN A 171 -8.91 13.36 -31.08
CA ASN A 171 -9.93 14.20 -31.72
C ASN A 171 -10.28 15.42 -30.83
N LEU A 172 -10.39 15.23 -29.50
CA LEU A 172 -10.64 16.32 -28.55
C LEU A 172 -9.50 17.37 -28.57
N CYS A 173 -8.23 16.90 -28.61
CA CYS A 173 -7.08 17.80 -28.74
C CYS A 173 -7.14 18.63 -30.02
N LEU A 174 -7.46 18.01 -31.17
CA LEU A 174 -7.56 18.69 -32.45
C LEU A 174 -8.74 19.69 -32.48
N GLU A 175 -9.88 19.33 -31.89
CA GLU A 175 -11.01 20.21 -31.72
C GLU A 175 -10.67 21.47 -30.91
N GLN A 176 -10.04 21.27 -29.76
CA GLN A 176 -9.59 22.39 -28.90
C GLN A 176 -8.48 23.20 -29.58
N ALA A 177 -7.55 22.56 -30.31
CA ALA A 177 -6.50 23.25 -31.05
C ALA A 177 -7.05 24.18 -32.14
N ALA A 178 -8.17 23.82 -32.78
CA ALA A 178 -8.84 24.64 -33.79
C ALA A 178 -9.40 25.95 -33.19
N ALA A 179 -9.70 25.97 -31.90
CA ALA A 179 -10.22 27.15 -31.19
C ALA A 179 -9.12 27.91 -30.42
N ALA A 180 -7.91 27.32 -30.29
CA ALA A 180 -6.79 27.88 -29.55
C ALA A 180 -5.82 28.65 -30.46
N GLU A 181 -4.98 29.51 -29.86
CA GLU A 181 -3.93 30.26 -30.55
C GLU A 181 -2.58 30.11 -29.84
N GLY A 182 -1.49 30.53 -30.51
CA GLY A 182 -0.15 30.58 -29.93
C GLY A 182 0.38 29.27 -29.39
N THR A 183 1.01 29.31 -28.23
CA THR A 183 1.64 28.15 -27.58
C THR A 183 0.64 27.04 -27.27
N ARG A 184 -0.56 27.41 -26.78
CA ARG A 184 -1.59 26.42 -26.43
C ARG A 184 -2.04 25.59 -27.62
N LYS A 185 -2.21 26.22 -28.79
CA LYS A 185 -2.54 25.52 -30.03
C LYS A 185 -1.46 24.48 -30.38
N ALA A 186 -0.19 24.90 -30.37
CA ALA A 186 0.93 24.00 -30.67
C ALA A 186 1.02 22.82 -29.68
N GLU A 187 0.76 23.05 -28.39
CA GLU A 187 0.70 21.99 -27.39
C GLU A 187 -0.40 20.99 -27.66
N LEU A 188 -1.62 21.45 -27.95
CA LEU A 188 -2.76 20.58 -28.26
C LEU A 188 -2.53 19.77 -29.54
N GLU A 189 -1.93 20.37 -30.57
CA GLU A 189 -1.51 19.68 -31.79
C GLU A 189 -0.44 18.61 -31.50
N GLN A 190 0.53 18.91 -30.60
CA GLN A 190 1.54 17.94 -30.17
C GLN A 190 0.94 16.81 -29.33
N MET A 191 -0.02 17.11 -28.43
CA MET A 191 -0.73 16.11 -27.65
C MET A 191 -1.51 15.15 -28.57
N ALA A 192 -2.17 15.69 -29.60
CA ALA A 192 -2.83 14.86 -30.61
C ALA A 192 -1.84 13.97 -31.37
N ALA A 193 -0.70 14.52 -31.80
CA ALA A 193 0.36 13.77 -32.47
C ALA A 193 0.96 12.66 -31.55
N ASN A 194 1.13 12.95 -30.25
CA ASN A 194 1.57 11.94 -29.27
C ASN A 194 0.59 10.76 -29.20
N LEU A 195 -0.71 11.03 -29.12
CA LEU A 195 -1.73 9.99 -29.08
C LEU A 195 -1.81 9.22 -30.40
N ALA A 196 -1.67 9.89 -31.56
CA ALA A 196 -1.62 9.23 -32.85
C ALA A 196 -0.45 8.26 -32.95
N GLN A 197 0.75 8.62 -32.45
CA GLN A 197 1.90 7.72 -32.39
C GLN A 197 1.63 6.51 -31.49
N LEU A 198 1.04 6.72 -30.30
CA LEU A 198 0.79 5.65 -29.33
C LEU A 198 -0.27 4.63 -29.80
N GLN A 199 -1.15 5.02 -30.74
CA GLN A 199 -2.11 4.11 -31.37
C GLN A 199 -1.48 3.15 -32.36
N VAL A 200 -0.30 3.46 -32.91
CA VAL A 200 0.32 2.67 -33.97
C VAL A 200 1.65 2.02 -33.55
N GLY A 201 2.24 2.43 -32.44
CA GLY A 201 3.50 1.88 -31.98
C GLY A 201 3.98 2.38 -30.63
N ALA A 202 5.24 2.10 -30.36
CA ALA A 202 5.91 2.50 -29.13
C ALA A 202 6.08 4.04 -29.01
N PRO A 203 6.16 4.60 -27.79
CA PRO A 203 6.53 5.99 -27.58
C PRO A 203 7.94 6.26 -28.13
N GLN A 204 8.09 7.41 -28.75
CA GLN A 204 9.36 7.88 -29.33
C GLN A 204 9.99 8.98 -28.52
N THR A 205 9.23 9.65 -27.64
CA THR A 205 9.68 10.78 -26.84
C THR A 205 9.32 10.57 -25.38
N TYR A 206 9.96 11.36 -24.51
CA TYR A 206 9.67 11.39 -23.08
C TYR A 206 8.20 11.75 -22.81
N TRP A 207 7.67 12.77 -23.48
CA TRP A 207 6.26 13.16 -23.32
C TRP A 207 5.29 12.04 -23.70
N GLN A 208 5.58 11.32 -24.80
CA GLN A 208 4.79 10.13 -25.21
C GLN A 208 4.88 9.00 -24.17
N ALA A 209 6.07 8.78 -23.59
CA ALA A 209 6.25 7.75 -22.57
C ALA A 209 5.45 8.06 -21.29
N VAL A 210 5.46 9.31 -20.81
CA VAL A 210 4.66 9.75 -19.66
C VAL A 210 3.16 9.69 -19.98
N GLN A 211 2.76 10.07 -21.21
CA GLN A 211 1.36 9.96 -21.65
C GLN A 211 0.88 8.50 -21.66
N LEU A 212 1.68 7.57 -22.17
CA LEU A 212 1.35 6.15 -22.18
C LEU A 212 1.27 5.59 -20.75
N LEU A 213 2.22 5.96 -19.90
CA LEU A 213 2.23 5.57 -18.49
C LEU A 213 0.92 5.99 -17.78
N TYR A 214 0.51 7.24 -17.98
CA TYR A 214 -0.75 7.72 -17.39
C TYR A 214 -1.98 7.01 -17.97
N PHE A 215 -2.00 6.74 -19.28
CA PHE A 215 -3.09 5.98 -19.89
C PHE A 215 -3.23 4.58 -19.29
N ILE A 216 -2.14 3.83 -19.18
CA ILE A 216 -2.16 2.51 -18.56
C ILE A 216 -2.67 2.59 -17.13
N GLN A 217 -2.14 3.52 -16.36
CA GLN A 217 -2.45 3.67 -14.95
C GLN A 217 -3.94 3.93 -14.72
N PHE A 218 -4.55 4.95 -15.35
CA PHE A 218 -5.96 5.24 -15.09
C PHE A 218 -6.91 4.21 -15.73
N LEU A 219 -6.50 3.54 -16.82
CA LEU A 219 -7.30 2.48 -17.45
C LEU A 219 -7.39 1.22 -16.57
N ILE A 220 -6.34 0.88 -15.83
CA ILE A 220 -6.40 -0.17 -14.83
C ILE A 220 -7.44 0.19 -13.74
N TRP A 221 -7.51 1.46 -13.33
CA TRP A 221 -8.57 1.94 -12.44
C TRP A 221 -9.98 1.83 -13.05
N VAL A 222 -10.14 2.09 -14.35
CA VAL A 222 -11.43 1.89 -15.03
C VAL A 222 -11.80 0.42 -15.12
N GLU A 223 -10.83 -0.48 -15.37
CA GLU A 223 -11.04 -1.94 -15.34
C GLU A 223 -11.35 -2.47 -13.95
N GLN A 224 -11.42 -1.61 -12.94
CA GLN A 224 -11.63 -1.95 -11.53
C GLN A 224 -10.38 -2.54 -10.83
N GLY A 225 -9.18 -2.29 -11.32
CA GLY A 225 -7.94 -2.47 -10.55
C GLY A 225 -7.90 -1.51 -9.35
N TYR A 226 -7.06 -1.79 -8.37
CA TYR A 226 -6.95 -1.01 -7.15
C TYR A 226 -5.49 -0.88 -6.71
N LEU A 227 -5.13 0.22 -6.02
CA LEU A 227 -3.75 0.48 -5.58
C LEU A 227 -2.73 0.22 -6.70
N VAL A 228 -2.86 0.93 -7.83
CA VAL A 228 -2.05 0.70 -9.04
C VAL A 228 -0.69 1.39 -8.92
N PRO A 229 0.34 0.70 -8.45
CA PRO A 229 1.67 1.28 -8.31
C PRO A 229 2.39 1.36 -9.65
N LEU A 230 3.35 2.30 -9.73
CA LEU A 230 4.05 2.67 -10.95
C LEU A 230 5.46 2.04 -11.06
N GLY A 231 5.89 1.30 -10.02
CA GLY A 231 7.18 0.63 -10.01
C GLY A 231 8.38 1.59 -10.05
N ARG A 232 9.49 1.14 -10.63
CA ARG A 232 10.77 1.87 -10.71
C ARG A 232 10.76 2.90 -11.83
N THR A 233 9.98 3.95 -11.64
CA THR A 233 9.66 4.96 -12.67
C THR A 233 10.88 5.73 -13.16
N ASP A 234 11.86 5.97 -12.30
CA ASP A 234 13.12 6.62 -12.67
C ASP A 234 13.97 5.79 -13.65
N ILE A 235 13.84 4.47 -13.62
CA ILE A 235 14.63 3.57 -14.47
C ILE A 235 14.05 3.48 -15.89
N TYR A 236 12.74 3.34 -16.04
CA TYR A 236 12.16 3.14 -17.37
C TYR A 236 11.81 4.44 -18.10
N LEU A 237 11.72 5.60 -17.40
CA LEU A 237 11.53 6.91 -18.04
C LEU A 237 12.85 7.61 -18.41
N ASP A 238 13.94 7.39 -17.65
CA ASP A 238 15.21 8.08 -17.86
C ASP A 238 15.77 7.92 -19.30
N PRO A 239 15.75 6.74 -19.95
CA PRO A 239 16.24 6.62 -21.31
C PRO A 239 15.52 7.51 -22.34
N PHE A 240 14.22 7.73 -22.18
CA PHE A 240 13.47 8.65 -23.03
C PHE A 240 13.83 10.11 -22.74
N TYR A 241 13.95 10.46 -21.46
CA TYR A 241 14.35 11.79 -21.03
C TYR A 241 15.75 12.17 -21.54
N GLN A 242 16.74 11.31 -21.30
CA GLN A 242 18.13 11.56 -21.72
C GLN A 242 18.25 11.72 -23.24
N LYS A 243 17.57 10.86 -24.00
CA LYS A 243 17.51 10.92 -25.46
C LYS A 243 16.95 12.27 -25.95
N ASP A 244 15.81 12.67 -25.40
CA ASP A 244 15.12 13.89 -25.84
C ASP A 244 15.85 15.16 -25.39
N LEU A 245 16.47 15.14 -24.21
CA LEU A 245 17.31 16.22 -23.71
C LEU A 245 18.53 16.43 -24.63
N ALA A 246 19.24 15.33 -24.96
CA ALA A 246 20.39 15.36 -25.84
C ALA A 246 20.04 15.82 -27.27
N ALA A 247 18.83 15.53 -27.74
CA ALA A 247 18.33 15.96 -29.04
C ALA A 247 17.72 17.37 -29.05
N GLY A 248 17.61 18.02 -27.87
CA GLY A 248 16.94 19.34 -27.74
C GLY A 248 15.42 19.29 -27.99
N ILE A 249 14.80 18.12 -27.89
CA ILE A 249 13.34 17.93 -28.03
C ILE A 249 12.62 18.40 -26.78
N VAL A 250 13.24 18.22 -25.60
CA VAL A 250 12.74 18.68 -24.31
C VAL A 250 13.82 19.45 -23.56
N THR A 251 13.43 20.44 -22.78
CA THR A 251 14.30 21.09 -21.78
C THR A 251 14.10 20.45 -20.41
N GLU A 252 15.05 20.61 -19.49
CA GLU A 252 14.91 20.14 -18.11
C GLU A 252 13.63 20.70 -17.45
N ASP A 253 13.39 22.01 -17.58
CA ASP A 253 12.21 22.69 -17.02
C ASP A 253 10.89 22.13 -17.59
N PHE A 254 10.83 21.90 -18.91
CA PHE A 254 9.62 21.36 -19.52
C PHE A 254 9.39 19.87 -19.19
N ALA A 255 10.47 19.10 -19.06
CA ALA A 255 10.38 17.71 -18.60
C ALA A 255 9.85 17.62 -17.16
N LEU A 256 10.32 18.53 -16.28
CA LEU A 256 9.80 18.67 -14.92
C LEU A 256 8.32 19.05 -14.95
N GLU A 257 7.92 20.02 -15.78
CA GLU A 257 6.52 20.46 -15.90
C GLU A 257 5.58 19.32 -16.35
N ILE A 258 6.01 18.48 -17.30
CA ILE A 258 5.26 17.27 -17.71
C ILE A 258 5.10 16.31 -16.53
N LEU A 259 6.13 16.10 -15.74
CA LEU A 259 6.10 15.20 -14.59
C LEU A 259 5.22 15.75 -13.45
N GLU A 260 5.28 17.07 -13.20
CA GLU A 260 4.41 17.74 -12.24
C GLU A 260 2.92 17.63 -12.67
N ALA A 261 2.63 17.83 -13.95
CA ALA A 261 1.29 17.64 -14.50
C ALA A 261 0.83 16.18 -14.33
N PHE A 262 1.72 15.23 -14.54
CA PHE A 262 1.44 13.81 -14.28
C PHE A 262 1.10 13.55 -12.81
N PHE A 263 1.85 14.10 -11.86
CA PHE A 263 1.57 13.95 -10.44
C PHE A 263 0.21 14.53 -10.05
N LEU A 264 -0.16 15.68 -10.61
CA LEU A 264 -1.51 16.23 -10.41
C LEU A 264 -2.59 15.32 -10.96
N LYS A 265 -2.40 14.75 -12.16
CA LYS A 265 -3.35 13.83 -12.79
C LYS A 265 -3.57 12.54 -12.00
N LEU A 266 -2.53 12.01 -11.34
CA LEU A 266 -2.67 10.84 -10.47
C LEU A 266 -3.65 11.08 -9.30
N ASN A 267 -3.80 12.32 -8.86
CA ASN A 267 -4.73 12.68 -7.79
C ASN A 267 -6.19 12.80 -8.26
N TYR A 268 -6.46 12.74 -9.55
CA TYR A 268 -7.82 12.71 -10.07
C TYR A 268 -8.56 11.40 -9.76
N GLU A 269 -7.85 10.35 -9.37
CA GLU A 269 -8.41 9.05 -9.00
C GLU A 269 -8.84 8.96 -7.52
N ILE A 270 -8.48 9.95 -6.71
CA ILE A 270 -8.83 10.04 -5.29
C ILE A 270 -10.32 10.32 -5.17
N ASP A 271 -11.12 9.34 -5.02
CA ASP A 271 -12.54 9.48 -4.60
C ASP A 271 -13.32 8.17 -4.68
N ARG A 272 -12.82 7.11 -4.08
CA ARG A 272 -13.67 5.97 -3.79
C ARG A 272 -14.39 6.24 -2.49
N THR A 273 -15.53 6.90 -2.59
CA THR A 273 -16.44 7.08 -1.48
C THR A 273 -17.09 5.74 -1.13
N HIS A 274 -16.57 5.07 -0.12
CA HIS A 274 -17.27 3.98 0.54
C HIS A 274 -17.37 4.35 2.02
N GLY A 275 -18.45 5.05 2.37
CA GLY A 275 -18.80 5.35 3.74
C GLY A 275 -17.95 6.44 4.43
N GLU A 276 -18.07 6.54 5.75
CA GLU A 276 -17.31 7.44 6.64
C GLU A 276 -15.84 6.99 6.84
N ASP A 277 -15.32 6.18 5.93
CA ASP A 277 -13.99 5.60 6.02
C ASP A 277 -12.89 6.66 5.78
N ILE A 278 -11.77 6.46 6.42
CA ILE A 278 -10.53 7.20 6.31
C ILE A 278 -10.02 7.41 4.88
N ARG A 279 -10.42 6.55 3.94
CA ARG A 279 -10.05 6.60 2.52
C ARG A 279 -10.76 7.68 1.72
N ILE A 280 -11.73 8.37 2.31
CA ILE A 280 -12.30 9.57 1.71
C ILE A 280 -11.20 10.61 1.67
N ASN A 281 -10.76 10.97 0.46
CA ASN A 281 -9.70 11.95 0.21
C ASN A 281 -8.28 11.59 0.71
N SER A 282 -7.98 10.30 0.86
CA SER A 282 -6.61 9.79 1.01
C SER A 282 -5.96 9.52 -0.36
N ASP A 283 -4.67 9.22 -0.36
CA ASP A 283 -4.00 8.74 -1.58
C ASP A 283 -4.64 7.42 -2.06
N SER A 284 -4.47 7.15 -3.36
CA SER A 284 -5.02 5.95 -4.01
C SER A 284 -4.00 4.80 -4.07
N GLY A 285 -2.89 4.90 -3.37
CA GLY A 285 -1.86 3.86 -3.35
C GLY A 285 -0.98 3.80 -4.60
N GLN A 286 -0.90 4.89 -5.35
CA GLN A 286 -0.12 4.99 -6.58
C GLN A 286 1.35 5.26 -6.24
N SER A 287 2.10 4.20 -5.97
CA SER A 287 3.48 4.28 -5.51
C SER A 287 4.44 4.43 -6.69
N ILE A 288 5.43 5.31 -6.54
CA ILE A 288 6.65 5.38 -7.37
C ILE A 288 7.82 4.92 -6.51
N THR A 289 8.57 3.95 -7.01
CA THR A 289 9.84 3.54 -6.42
C THR A 289 10.99 4.12 -7.22
N ILE A 290 11.98 4.72 -6.55
CA ILE A 290 13.15 5.35 -7.16
C ILE A 290 14.46 4.85 -6.53
N GLY A 291 15.56 4.93 -7.27
CA GLY A 291 16.88 4.54 -6.80
C GLY A 291 17.07 3.02 -6.69
N GLY A 292 17.88 2.61 -5.72
CA GLY A 292 18.21 1.20 -5.51
C GLY A 292 19.41 0.73 -6.33
N CYS A 293 19.33 -0.47 -6.89
CA CYS A 293 20.41 -1.06 -7.67
C CYS A 293 19.94 -1.64 -9.00
N ASP A 294 20.88 -1.84 -9.92
CA ASP A 294 20.66 -2.55 -11.17
C ASP A 294 20.38 -4.04 -10.88
N PRO A 295 19.35 -4.65 -11.47
CA PRO A 295 18.97 -6.02 -11.19
C PRO A 295 20.07 -7.03 -11.52
N ILE A 296 20.83 -6.82 -12.60
CA ILE A 296 21.84 -7.75 -13.11
C ILE A 296 23.17 -7.54 -12.38
N THR A 297 23.70 -6.31 -12.42
CA THR A 297 25.03 -6.00 -11.88
C THR A 297 25.03 -5.77 -10.37
N GLY A 298 23.94 -5.28 -9.81
CA GLY A 298 23.84 -4.86 -8.41
C GLY A 298 24.43 -3.48 -8.13
N GLU A 299 24.92 -2.78 -9.15
CA GLU A 299 25.46 -1.42 -8.99
C GLU A 299 24.35 -0.42 -8.64
N PRO A 300 24.62 0.60 -7.81
CA PRO A 300 23.64 1.61 -7.47
C PRO A 300 23.09 2.36 -8.68
N THR A 301 21.78 2.58 -8.74
CA THR A 301 21.11 3.27 -9.84
C THR A 301 20.40 4.52 -9.33
N TYR A 302 21.06 5.67 -9.43
CA TYR A 302 20.50 6.99 -9.13
C TYR A 302 20.84 7.92 -10.30
N ASN A 303 19.82 8.37 -11.02
CA ASN A 303 19.93 9.15 -12.25
C ASN A 303 19.26 10.53 -12.12
N ASP A 304 19.22 11.30 -13.19
CA ASP A 304 18.62 12.63 -13.19
C ASP A 304 17.10 12.56 -12.99
N MET A 305 16.45 11.50 -13.49
CA MET A 305 15.02 11.26 -13.27
C MET A 305 14.71 10.98 -11.79
N THR A 306 15.62 10.31 -11.03
CA THR A 306 15.50 10.15 -9.58
C THR A 306 15.40 11.52 -8.89
N MET A 307 16.25 12.47 -9.29
CA MET A 307 16.25 13.82 -8.71
C MET A 307 15.04 14.64 -9.16
N MET A 308 14.62 14.49 -10.41
CA MET A 308 13.45 15.19 -10.97
C MET A 308 12.14 14.73 -10.30
N ILE A 309 11.99 13.44 -9.99
CA ILE A 309 10.84 12.90 -9.25
C ILE A 309 10.77 13.48 -7.83
N LEU A 310 11.91 13.58 -7.14
CA LEU A 310 11.97 14.23 -5.82
C LEU A 310 11.63 15.72 -5.90
N GLU A 311 12.08 16.43 -6.97
CA GLU A 311 11.74 17.84 -7.20
C GLU A 311 10.25 18.03 -7.46
N ALA A 312 9.68 17.28 -8.41
CA ALA A 312 8.26 17.35 -8.74
C ALA A 312 7.37 17.11 -7.51
N LYS A 313 7.79 16.21 -6.60
CA LYS A 313 7.07 15.98 -5.36
C LYS A 313 7.18 17.14 -4.37
N CYS A 314 8.33 17.82 -4.28
CA CYS A 314 8.47 19.03 -3.49
C CYS A 314 7.52 20.14 -3.98
N ASP A 315 7.43 20.30 -5.30
CA ASP A 315 6.67 21.37 -5.93
C ASP A 315 5.17 21.14 -5.87
N THR A 316 4.69 19.97 -6.27
CA THR A 316 3.25 19.70 -6.37
C THR A 316 2.56 19.58 -5.03
N ALA A 317 3.21 19.03 -4.01
CA ALA A 317 2.71 18.87 -2.65
C ALA A 317 1.28 18.25 -2.61
N VAL A 318 1.09 17.14 -3.33
CA VAL A 318 -0.16 16.36 -3.41
C VAL A 318 0.04 14.98 -2.80
N THR A 319 -1.04 14.25 -2.51
CA THR A 319 -0.95 12.95 -1.83
C THR A 319 -0.34 11.86 -2.71
N ASP A 320 -0.79 11.72 -3.95
CA ASP A 320 -0.19 10.81 -4.93
C ASP A 320 0.82 11.55 -5.85
N PRO A 321 1.84 10.88 -6.41
CA PRO A 321 2.25 9.53 -6.06
C PRO A 321 2.96 9.47 -4.70
N LYS A 322 2.90 8.31 -4.05
CA LYS A 322 3.81 8.00 -2.93
C LYS A 322 5.20 7.78 -3.48
N ILE A 323 6.19 8.41 -2.86
CA ILE A 323 7.58 8.22 -3.26
C ILE A 323 8.27 7.28 -2.27
N HIS A 324 8.73 6.15 -2.77
CA HIS A 324 9.55 5.17 -2.06
C HIS A 324 10.98 5.26 -2.58
N LEU A 325 11.90 5.70 -1.74
CA LEU A 325 13.32 5.80 -2.08
C LEU A 325 14.06 4.55 -1.59
N ARG A 326 14.48 3.72 -2.52
CA ARG A 326 15.39 2.62 -2.23
C ARG A 326 16.78 3.16 -1.95
N VAL A 327 17.36 2.74 -0.83
CA VAL A 327 18.67 3.18 -0.37
C VAL A 327 19.60 1.99 -0.14
N ASN A 328 20.90 2.21 -0.35
CA ASN A 328 21.97 1.26 -0.11
C ASN A 328 23.27 2.01 0.22
N SER A 329 24.36 1.29 0.47
CA SER A 329 25.68 1.89 0.77
C SER A 329 26.21 2.79 -0.34
N GLY A 330 25.75 2.64 -1.59
CA GLY A 330 26.13 3.47 -2.74
C GLY A 330 25.21 4.68 -2.98
N THR A 331 24.20 4.93 -2.14
CA THR A 331 23.30 6.08 -2.31
C THR A 331 24.05 7.40 -2.24
N PRO A 332 24.02 8.24 -3.30
CA PRO A 332 24.73 9.52 -3.34
C PRO A 332 24.24 10.49 -2.26
N GLU A 333 25.17 11.29 -1.72
CA GLU A 333 24.84 12.27 -0.68
C GLU A 333 23.82 13.32 -1.15
N LYS A 334 23.85 13.71 -2.44
CA LYS A 334 22.86 14.62 -3.02
C LYS A 334 21.42 14.08 -2.94
N VAL A 335 21.25 12.76 -3.08
CA VAL A 335 19.95 12.09 -2.99
C VAL A 335 19.46 12.08 -1.54
N TRP A 336 20.32 11.72 -0.57
CA TRP A 336 20.02 11.82 0.86
C TRP A 336 19.59 13.22 1.28
N LYS A 337 20.34 14.25 0.86
CA LYS A 337 20.04 15.65 1.18
C LYS A 337 18.71 16.10 0.59
N LYS A 338 18.42 15.76 -0.67
CA LYS A 338 17.14 16.12 -1.32
C LYS A 338 15.96 15.38 -0.66
N ALA A 339 16.11 14.10 -0.36
CA ALA A 339 15.11 13.30 0.33
C ALA A 339 14.81 13.85 1.75
N ALA A 340 15.83 14.16 2.54
CA ALA A 340 15.66 14.77 3.86
C ALA A 340 15.03 16.17 3.78
N TYR A 341 15.34 16.95 2.72
CA TYR A 341 14.66 18.23 2.47
C TYR A 341 13.17 18.00 2.18
N LEU A 342 12.81 17.05 1.33
CA LEU A 342 11.42 16.72 1.05
C LEU A 342 10.69 16.28 2.35
N ASN A 343 11.30 15.45 3.20
CA ASN A 343 10.71 15.11 4.50
C ASN A 343 10.46 16.36 5.37
N SER A 344 11.36 17.34 5.34
CA SER A 344 11.22 18.57 6.15
C SER A 344 10.02 19.43 5.74
N LEU A 345 9.50 19.25 4.52
CA LEU A 345 8.30 19.93 4.03
C LEU A 345 6.99 19.33 4.60
N GLY A 346 7.06 18.18 5.26
CA GLY A 346 5.89 17.44 5.71
C GLY A 346 5.36 16.46 4.65
N GLY A 347 4.13 15.96 4.81
CA GLY A 347 3.48 15.06 3.85
C GLY A 347 3.93 13.59 3.93
N GLY A 348 5.00 13.28 4.67
CA GLY A 348 5.45 11.90 4.92
C GLY A 348 6.25 11.25 3.78
N PHE A 349 6.85 12.04 2.90
CA PHE A 349 7.64 11.56 1.74
C PHE A 349 9.08 12.11 1.76
N PRO A 350 10.04 11.35 1.12
CA PRO A 350 9.89 9.97 0.72
C PRO A 350 9.88 9.04 1.94
N THR A 351 9.41 7.80 1.71
CA THR A 351 9.72 6.68 2.59
C THR A 351 11.04 6.06 2.16
N TYR A 352 11.69 5.30 3.04
CA TYR A 352 13.00 4.73 2.74
C TYR A 352 12.94 3.21 2.79
N GLU A 353 13.55 2.58 1.78
CA GLU A 353 13.59 1.13 1.57
C GLU A 353 15.04 0.66 1.52
N ASN A 354 15.46 -0.16 2.48
CA ASN A 354 16.85 -0.60 2.61
C ASN A 354 17.13 -1.85 1.76
N ASP A 355 17.79 -1.68 0.63
CA ASP A 355 18.18 -2.78 -0.26
C ASP A 355 19.00 -3.87 0.45
N GLU A 356 19.87 -3.47 1.41
CA GLU A 356 20.77 -4.37 2.12
C GLU A 356 20.05 -5.29 3.12
N ALA A 357 18.80 -4.99 3.47
CA ALA A 357 17.94 -5.83 4.29
C ALA A 357 16.86 -6.53 3.46
N ILE A 358 16.25 -5.83 2.51
CA ILE A 358 15.09 -6.33 1.75
C ILE A 358 15.51 -7.40 0.72
N ILE A 359 16.58 -7.16 -0.05
CA ILE A 359 17.05 -8.15 -1.05
C ILE A 359 17.42 -9.49 -0.39
N PRO A 360 18.20 -9.54 0.71
CA PRO A 360 18.43 -10.78 1.43
C PRO A 360 17.17 -11.46 1.95
N ALA A 361 16.16 -10.68 2.39
CA ALA A 361 14.89 -11.24 2.85
C ALA A 361 14.13 -11.95 1.72
N PHE A 362 14.06 -11.38 0.52
CA PHE A 362 13.55 -12.10 -0.65
C PHE A 362 14.35 -13.38 -0.93
N MET A 363 15.68 -13.30 -0.89
CA MET A 363 16.56 -14.45 -1.13
C MET A 363 16.47 -15.54 -0.07
N SER A 364 15.84 -15.29 1.07
CA SER A 364 15.53 -16.32 2.08
C SER A 364 14.43 -17.29 1.60
N HIS A 365 13.69 -16.95 0.56
CA HIS A 365 12.67 -17.75 -0.10
C HIS A 365 13.22 -18.36 -1.39
N PRO A 366 13.17 -19.70 -1.53
CA PRO A 366 13.88 -20.39 -2.62
C PRO A 366 13.31 -20.12 -4.02
N GLU A 367 12.12 -19.58 -4.12
CA GLU A 367 11.45 -19.28 -5.38
C GLU A 367 12.04 -18.06 -6.10
N TYR A 368 12.68 -17.12 -5.39
CA TYR A 368 13.20 -15.90 -6.02
C TYR A 368 14.63 -16.06 -6.55
N THR A 369 14.90 -15.43 -7.68
CA THR A 369 16.27 -15.22 -8.18
C THR A 369 16.85 -13.92 -7.64
N LEU A 370 18.17 -13.80 -7.57
CA LEU A 370 18.81 -12.57 -7.10
C LEU A 370 18.50 -11.38 -8.02
N GLU A 371 18.45 -11.62 -9.34
CA GLU A 371 18.09 -10.61 -10.33
C GLU A 371 16.67 -10.04 -10.04
N HIS A 372 15.71 -10.94 -9.87
CA HIS A 372 14.33 -10.52 -9.57
C HIS A 372 14.23 -9.87 -8.19
N ALA A 373 14.90 -10.40 -7.17
CA ALA A 373 14.93 -9.80 -5.83
C ALA A 373 15.50 -8.36 -5.85
N ARG A 374 16.51 -8.09 -6.69
CA ARG A 374 17.05 -6.74 -6.90
C ARG A 374 16.08 -5.80 -7.61
N ASP A 375 15.13 -6.35 -8.37
CA ASP A 375 14.13 -5.59 -9.12
C ASP A 375 12.81 -5.39 -8.33
N TYR A 376 12.84 -5.53 -7.00
CA TYR A 376 11.68 -5.24 -6.19
C TYR A 376 11.28 -3.75 -6.24
N ALA A 377 10.02 -3.50 -6.03
CA ALA A 377 9.48 -2.16 -5.84
C ALA A 377 8.41 -2.19 -4.73
N ALA A 378 8.17 -1.04 -4.14
CA ALA A 378 7.08 -0.88 -3.18
C ALA A 378 5.74 -0.77 -3.91
N SER A 379 4.76 -1.47 -3.40
CA SER A 379 3.40 -1.49 -3.90
C SER A 379 2.43 -1.01 -2.82
N GLY A 380 1.34 -0.39 -3.23
CA GLY A 380 0.28 0.03 -2.31
C GLY A 380 0.79 0.86 -1.14
N CYS A 381 0.78 0.28 0.05
CA CYS A 381 1.22 0.95 1.28
C CYS A 381 2.71 0.71 1.58
N TRP A 382 3.07 -0.60 1.72
CA TRP A 382 4.38 -1.07 2.17
C TRP A 382 4.77 -2.40 1.56
N GLU A 383 3.91 -2.94 0.70
CA GLU A 383 4.10 -4.25 0.11
C GLU A 383 5.35 -4.23 -0.78
N MET A 384 6.35 -5.03 -0.42
CA MET A 384 7.51 -5.26 -1.27
C MET A 384 7.17 -6.36 -2.25
N THR A 385 7.23 -6.09 -3.55
CA THR A 385 6.85 -7.04 -4.60
C THR A 385 7.82 -7.00 -5.78
N ILE A 386 7.87 -8.07 -6.55
CA ILE A 386 8.70 -8.10 -7.77
C ILE A 386 7.90 -7.48 -8.91
N GLN A 387 8.28 -6.27 -9.30
CA GLN A 387 7.55 -5.51 -10.33
C GLN A 387 7.41 -6.29 -11.64
N GLY A 388 6.24 -6.21 -12.23
CA GLY A 388 5.91 -6.85 -13.51
C GLY A 388 5.78 -8.36 -13.48
N ARG A 389 6.13 -9.04 -12.37
CA ARG A 389 6.22 -10.50 -12.28
C ARG A 389 5.39 -11.11 -11.18
N ALA A 390 4.93 -10.29 -10.25
CA ALA A 390 4.24 -10.79 -9.05
C ALA A 390 2.79 -10.33 -8.98
N LEU A 391 1.88 -11.30 -8.73
CA LEU A 391 0.61 -11.02 -8.10
C LEU A 391 0.85 -10.93 -6.61
N ASN A 392 0.64 -9.78 -5.99
CA ASN A 392 0.72 -9.62 -4.54
C ASN A 392 -0.68 -9.80 -3.92
N ARG A 393 -0.77 -10.65 -2.92
CA ARG A 393 -2.00 -10.87 -2.15
C ARG A 393 -1.73 -10.63 -0.67
N ASN A 394 -2.42 -9.68 -0.10
CA ASN A 394 -2.55 -9.54 1.34
C ASN A 394 -3.64 -10.48 1.84
N VAL A 395 -3.27 -11.42 2.69
CA VAL A 395 -4.18 -12.52 3.04
C VAL A 395 -4.64 -12.52 4.49
N GLY A 396 -4.36 -11.47 5.20
CA GLY A 396 -4.71 -11.34 6.59
C GLY A 396 -3.49 -11.29 7.50
N GLY A 397 -3.71 -11.42 8.79
CA GLY A 397 -2.63 -11.28 9.74
C GLY A 397 -3.02 -11.69 11.16
N VAL A 398 -2.09 -11.53 12.07
CA VAL A 398 -2.26 -11.81 13.49
C VAL A 398 -1.96 -10.57 14.34
N CYS A 399 -2.87 -10.24 15.25
CA CYS A 399 -2.63 -9.23 16.27
C CYS A 399 -1.90 -9.90 17.45
N ALA A 400 -0.60 -9.59 17.61
CA ALA A 400 0.24 -10.17 18.65
C ALA A 400 -0.33 -9.95 20.06
N LEU A 401 -0.90 -8.77 20.31
CA LEU A 401 -1.48 -8.44 21.61
C LEU A 401 -2.74 -9.27 21.92
N ARG A 402 -3.56 -9.59 20.89
CA ARG A 402 -4.75 -10.45 21.07
C ARG A 402 -4.36 -11.86 21.48
N MET A 403 -3.22 -12.36 21.04
CA MET A 403 -2.75 -13.67 21.47
C MET A 403 -2.43 -13.71 22.98
N VAL A 404 -2.00 -12.60 23.56
CA VAL A 404 -1.86 -12.45 25.03
C VAL A 404 -3.25 -12.51 25.69
N GLU A 405 -4.22 -11.76 25.16
CA GLU A 405 -5.60 -11.73 25.68
C GLU A 405 -6.23 -13.14 25.63
N TYR A 406 -6.03 -13.89 24.56
CA TYR A 406 -6.54 -15.26 24.45
C TYR A 406 -5.93 -16.21 25.49
N VAL A 407 -4.64 -16.09 25.80
CA VAL A 407 -4.05 -16.92 26.87
C VAL A 407 -4.62 -16.55 28.22
N MET A 408 -4.76 -15.25 28.51
CA MET A 408 -5.31 -14.73 29.77
C MET A 408 -6.76 -15.20 29.99
N ASN A 409 -7.56 -15.34 28.92
CA ASN A 409 -8.98 -15.63 28.96
C ASN A 409 -9.35 -17.00 28.36
N ASN A 410 -8.40 -17.94 28.29
CA ASN A 410 -8.61 -19.30 27.79
C ASN A 410 -9.28 -19.36 26.41
N GLY A 411 -8.82 -18.52 25.50
CA GLY A 411 -9.27 -18.44 24.11
C GLY A 411 -10.46 -17.51 23.85
N GLN A 412 -10.89 -16.74 24.84
CA GLN A 412 -12.03 -15.84 24.72
C GLN A 412 -11.61 -14.37 24.67
N TYR A 413 -12.48 -13.51 24.12
CA TYR A 413 -12.35 -12.07 24.18
C TYR A 413 -12.57 -11.54 25.60
N ALA A 414 -11.77 -10.56 26.02
CA ALA A 414 -11.95 -9.88 27.30
C ALA A 414 -13.25 -9.04 27.36
N LEU A 415 -13.67 -8.46 26.23
CA LEU A 415 -14.88 -7.64 26.12
C LEU A 415 -16.16 -8.44 25.80
N GLY A 416 -16.08 -9.78 25.75
CA GLY A 416 -17.17 -10.62 25.26
C GLY A 416 -17.25 -10.62 23.73
N VAL A 417 -18.20 -11.38 23.18
CA VAL A 417 -18.43 -11.43 21.72
C VAL A 417 -18.93 -10.06 21.26
N PRO A 418 -18.27 -9.41 20.31
CA PRO A 418 -18.79 -8.18 19.72
C PRO A 418 -20.17 -8.45 19.10
N ASP A 419 -21.09 -7.51 19.28
CA ASP A 419 -22.41 -7.57 18.65
C ASP A 419 -22.23 -7.52 17.12
N PRO A 420 -22.65 -8.54 16.36
CA PRO A 420 -22.51 -8.56 14.91
C PRO A 420 -23.21 -7.38 14.21
N GLU A 421 -24.24 -6.77 14.85
CA GLU A 421 -24.97 -5.63 14.29
C GLU A 421 -24.25 -4.28 14.50
N THR A 422 -23.36 -4.19 15.50
CA THR A 422 -22.62 -2.95 15.82
C THR A 422 -21.14 -3.01 15.48
N ALA A 423 -20.64 -4.20 15.21
CA ALA A 423 -19.24 -4.48 14.93
C ALA A 423 -19.08 -4.93 13.48
N GLU A 424 -19.28 -4.01 12.52
CA GLU A 424 -19.03 -4.29 11.11
C GLU A 424 -17.65 -4.95 10.93
N GLY A 425 -17.63 -6.19 10.44
CA GLY A 425 -16.42 -6.93 10.13
C GLY A 425 -15.65 -7.51 11.33
N LEU A 426 -16.24 -7.60 12.51
CA LEU A 426 -15.56 -8.16 13.67
C LEU A 426 -15.71 -9.68 13.79
N ILE A 427 -14.61 -10.31 14.17
CA ILE A 427 -14.45 -11.74 14.27
C ILE A 427 -15.26 -12.32 15.42
N ASP A 428 -15.87 -13.44 15.15
CA ASP A 428 -16.38 -14.41 16.11
C ASP A 428 -15.24 -14.90 17.04
N ASP A 429 -15.48 -14.92 18.33
CA ASP A 429 -14.56 -15.34 19.40
C ASP A 429 -14.15 -16.82 19.32
N ARG A 430 -14.71 -17.57 18.38
CA ARG A 430 -14.39 -18.98 18.12
C ARG A 430 -12.95 -19.22 17.68
N TYR A 431 -12.15 -18.17 17.44
CA TYR A 431 -10.82 -18.30 16.84
C TYR A 431 -9.67 -18.44 17.85
N GLY A 432 -9.89 -18.12 19.12
CA GLY A 432 -8.97 -18.49 20.18
C GLY A 432 -9.21 -19.94 20.60
N ILE A 433 -8.15 -20.69 20.85
CA ILE A 433 -8.27 -22.06 21.37
C ILE A 433 -8.07 -22.09 22.90
N LYS A 434 -8.65 -23.12 23.53
CA LYS A 434 -8.47 -23.33 24.96
C LYS A 434 -7.06 -23.84 25.21
N THR A 435 -6.15 -22.95 25.63
CA THR A 435 -4.78 -23.31 26.00
C THR A 435 -4.63 -23.72 27.47
N GLY A 436 -5.68 -23.55 28.27
CA GLY A 436 -5.75 -23.94 29.65
C GLY A 436 -6.19 -22.83 30.60
N ASN A 437 -6.57 -23.21 31.82
CA ASN A 437 -6.90 -22.25 32.85
C ASN A 437 -5.63 -21.44 33.23
N PRO A 438 -5.69 -20.11 33.38
CA PRO A 438 -4.58 -19.28 33.84
C PRO A 438 -3.82 -19.83 35.07
N GLU A 439 -4.52 -20.51 35.99
CA GLU A 439 -3.89 -21.14 37.17
C GLU A 439 -2.88 -22.25 36.83
N TRP A 440 -2.93 -22.84 35.62
CA TRP A 440 -2.01 -23.90 35.19
C TRP A 440 -0.66 -23.37 34.72
N PHE A 441 -0.57 -22.10 34.41
CA PHE A 441 0.67 -21.46 33.98
C PHE A 441 1.48 -21.03 35.22
N ASN A 442 2.10 -21.98 35.90
CA ASN A 442 2.87 -21.71 37.10
C ASN A 442 4.31 -21.18 36.84
N THR A 443 4.71 -21.09 35.57
CA THR A 443 5.95 -20.44 35.12
C THR A 443 5.69 -19.57 33.90
N TYR A 444 6.53 -18.56 33.69
CA TYR A 444 6.45 -17.70 32.51
C TYR A 444 6.61 -18.49 31.20
N GLU A 445 7.49 -19.48 31.17
CA GLU A 445 7.73 -20.32 29.99
C GLU A 445 6.46 -21.06 29.58
N LYS A 446 5.68 -21.56 30.52
CA LYS A 446 4.40 -22.21 30.20
C LYS A 446 3.37 -21.22 29.63
N PHE A 447 3.31 -20.01 30.21
CA PHE A 447 2.46 -18.94 29.71
C PHE A 447 2.86 -18.54 28.28
N PHE A 448 4.14 -18.31 28.06
CA PHE A 448 4.67 -17.91 26.77
C PHE A 448 4.54 -19.03 25.71
N ASN A 449 4.67 -20.29 26.10
CA ASN A 449 4.35 -21.41 25.19
C ASN A 449 2.87 -21.45 24.79
N ALA A 450 1.95 -21.16 25.71
CA ALA A 450 0.53 -21.04 25.40
C ALA A 450 0.27 -19.87 24.41
N TYR A 451 0.97 -18.74 24.57
CA TYR A 451 0.96 -17.64 23.63
C TYR A 451 1.39 -18.08 22.21
N LYS A 452 2.49 -18.81 22.10
CA LYS A 452 2.96 -19.37 20.82
C LYS A 452 1.95 -20.33 20.18
N VAL A 453 1.29 -21.13 20.99
CA VAL A 453 0.22 -22.05 20.52
C VAL A 453 -0.99 -21.28 20.00
N GLN A 454 -1.43 -20.21 20.65
CA GLN A 454 -2.48 -19.32 20.15
C GLN A 454 -2.10 -18.70 18.80
N MET A 455 -0.90 -18.14 18.71
CA MET A 455 -0.41 -17.52 17.47
C MET A 455 -0.36 -18.52 16.31
N LYS A 456 0.23 -19.70 16.55
CA LYS A 456 0.28 -20.76 15.54
C LYS A 456 -1.11 -21.17 15.06
N HIS A 457 -2.03 -21.41 15.99
CA HIS A 457 -3.41 -21.80 15.65
C HIS A 457 -4.08 -20.74 14.78
N TYR A 458 -3.92 -19.46 15.14
CA TYR A 458 -4.52 -18.36 14.40
C TYR A 458 -3.93 -18.25 12.98
N ILE A 459 -2.62 -18.38 12.83
CA ILE A 459 -1.94 -18.40 11.53
C ILE A 459 -2.44 -19.57 10.67
N ASP A 460 -2.50 -20.78 11.22
CA ASP A 460 -2.98 -21.98 10.51
C ASP A 460 -4.43 -21.78 10.01
N MET A 461 -5.28 -21.23 10.86
CA MET A 461 -6.68 -20.98 10.56
C MET A 461 -6.82 -19.97 9.40
N VAL A 462 -6.24 -18.79 9.53
CA VAL A 462 -6.32 -17.74 8.50
C VAL A 462 -5.74 -18.24 7.18
N SER A 463 -4.58 -18.89 7.21
CA SER A 463 -3.96 -19.46 6.01
C SER A 463 -4.83 -20.50 5.30
N SER A 464 -5.71 -21.19 6.01
CA SER A 464 -6.63 -22.17 5.42
C SER A 464 -7.74 -21.53 4.57
N TYR A 465 -8.12 -20.29 4.88
CA TYR A 465 -9.16 -19.55 4.15
C TYR A 465 -8.62 -18.87 2.88
N VAL A 466 -7.40 -18.39 2.92
CA VAL A 466 -6.79 -17.60 1.85
C VAL A 466 -6.75 -18.29 0.50
N ASN A 467 -6.43 -19.58 0.49
CA ASN A 467 -6.40 -20.39 -0.73
C ASN A 467 -7.77 -20.57 -1.39
N ARG A 468 -8.84 -20.12 -0.74
CA ARG A 468 -10.22 -20.18 -1.24
C ARG A 468 -10.73 -18.86 -1.79
N SER A 469 -10.00 -17.76 -1.59
CA SER A 469 -10.42 -16.45 -2.12
C SER A 469 -10.30 -16.44 -3.65
N MET A 470 -11.36 -16.01 -4.32
CA MET A 470 -11.41 -15.88 -5.75
C MET A 470 -11.18 -14.41 -6.16
N LEU A 471 -10.45 -14.19 -7.25
CA LEU A 471 -10.27 -12.88 -7.86
C LEU A 471 -11.12 -12.75 -9.13
N SER A 472 -11.57 -11.54 -9.40
CA SER A 472 -12.21 -11.19 -10.67
C SER A 472 -11.15 -11.09 -11.77
N PRO A 473 -11.37 -11.63 -12.98
CA PRO A 473 -10.46 -11.45 -14.10
C PRO A 473 -10.20 -9.97 -14.42
N SER A 474 -8.99 -9.65 -14.84
CA SER A 474 -8.59 -8.30 -15.24
C SER A 474 -7.76 -8.33 -16.53
N PRO A 475 -8.40 -8.57 -17.71
CA PRO A 475 -7.68 -8.85 -18.96
C PRO A 475 -6.74 -7.74 -19.43
N PHE A 476 -7.09 -6.46 -19.26
CA PHE A 476 -6.22 -5.35 -19.60
C PHE A 476 -4.97 -5.35 -18.71
N TYR A 477 -5.16 -5.39 -17.40
CA TYR A 477 -4.09 -5.40 -16.42
C TYR A 477 -3.20 -6.65 -16.57
N ALA A 478 -3.83 -7.84 -16.66
CA ALA A 478 -3.12 -9.11 -16.79
C ALA A 478 -2.22 -9.17 -18.04
N SER A 479 -2.62 -8.52 -19.15
CA SER A 479 -1.82 -8.47 -20.38
C SER A 479 -0.45 -7.79 -20.19
N MET A 480 -0.27 -7.05 -19.11
CA MET A 480 0.94 -6.27 -18.80
C MET A 480 1.83 -6.95 -17.74
N MET A 481 1.51 -8.18 -17.35
CA MET A 481 2.28 -8.94 -16.36
C MET A 481 3.06 -10.07 -17.02
N GLU A 482 4.28 -10.32 -16.56
CA GLU A 482 5.05 -11.49 -16.99
C GLU A 482 4.51 -12.76 -16.34
N GLY A 483 4.46 -13.82 -17.10
CA GLY A 483 3.87 -15.10 -16.72
C GLY A 483 2.43 -15.28 -17.20
N THR A 484 1.59 -14.25 -17.21
CA THR A 484 0.20 -14.34 -17.64
C THR A 484 0.09 -14.63 -19.14
N MET A 485 0.81 -13.87 -19.95
CA MET A 485 0.84 -14.06 -21.41
C MET A 485 1.51 -15.39 -21.81
N GLU A 486 2.55 -15.80 -21.08
CA GLU A 486 3.26 -17.05 -21.30
C GLU A 486 2.42 -18.27 -20.91
N SER A 487 1.70 -18.20 -19.80
CA SER A 487 0.83 -19.29 -19.32
C SER A 487 -0.53 -19.30 -20.02
N GLY A 488 -0.99 -18.17 -20.56
CA GLY A 488 -2.34 -17.99 -21.06
C GLY A 488 -3.37 -17.92 -19.92
N LYS A 489 -2.98 -17.38 -18.78
CA LYS A 489 -3.81 -17.31 -17.56
C LYS A 489 -3.84 -15.90 -16.99
N ASP A 490 -5.03 -15.49 -16.53
CA ASP A 490 -5.21 -14.24 -15.80
C ASP A 490 -4.67 -14.34 -14.36
N PHE A 491 -4.67 -13.23 -13.63
CA PHE A 491 -4.38 -13.18 -12.19
C PHE A 491 -5.27 -14.13 -11.38
N CYS A 492 -6.57 -14.19 -11.69
CA CYS A 492 -7.51 -15.06 -11.00
C CYS A 492 -7.12 -16.54 -11.07
N ASP A 493 -6.39 -16.92 -12.13
CA ASP A 493 -5.88 -18.28 -12.37
C ASP A 493 -4.39 -18.44 -12.04
N TRP A 494 -3.84 -17.55 -11.22
CA TRP A 494 -2.45 -17.59 -10.77
C TRP A 494 -1.44 -17.53 -11.93
N GLY A 495 -1.71 -16.70 -12.95
CA GLY A 495 -0.92 -16.62 -14.18
C GLY A 495 0.45 -15.97 -14.04
N CYS A 496 0.74 -15.21 -12.98
CA CYS A 496 2.03 -14.53 -12.77
C CYS A 496 3.17 -15.51 -12.47
N ILE A 497 4.41 -15.06 -12.69
CA ILE A 497 5.62 -15.83 -12.32
C ILE A 497 5.65 -16.04 -10.81
N TYR A 498 5.39 -15.00 -10.03
CA TYR A 498 5.27 -15.05 -8.58
C TYR A 498 3.84 -14.75 -8.15
N ASN A 499 3.33 -15.59 -7.26
CA ASN A 499 2.02 -15.42 -6.67
C ASN A 499 2.24 -15.21 -5.17
N GLU A 500 2.63 -14.00 -4.81
CA GLU A 500 3.03 -13.62 -3.47
C GLU A 500 1.82 -13.62 -2.52
N THR A 501 2.05 -14.10 -1.31
CA THR A 501 1.00 -14.22 -0.29
C THR A 501 1.55 -13.67 1.02
N ASP A 502 1.15 -12.45 1.38
CA ASP A 502 1.64 -11.75 2.55
C ASP A 502 0.74 -12.00 3.76
N PHE A 503 1.38 -12.34 4.89
CA PHE A 503 0.73 -12.48 6.19
C PHE A 503 1.28 -11.42 7.15
N GLN A 504 0.41 -10.69 7.85
CA GLN A 504 0.80 -9.53 8.64
C GLN A 504 0.91 -9.85 10.14
N LEU A 505 1.82 -9.15 10.84
CA LEU A 505 1.92 -9.10 12.29
C LEU A 505 1.69 -7.67 12.78
N SER A 506 0.71 -7.46 13.64
CA SER A 506 0.42 -6.14 14.26
C SER A 506 0.55 -6.16 15.78
N ALA A 507 0.63 -4.98 16.41
CA ALA A 507 0.70 -4.78 17.86
C ALA A 507 1.89 -5.49 18.54
N LEU A 508 3.02 -5.60 17.85
CA LEU A 508 4.22 -6.28 18.35
C LEU A 508 4.75 -5.64 19.64
N SER A 509 4.92 -4.33 19.64
CA SER A 509 5.48 -3.61 20.79
C SER A 509 4.59 -3.71 22.03
N ASN A 510 3.26 -3.59 21.86
CA ASN A 510 2.32 -3.80 22.97
C ASN A 510 2.39 -5.23 23.53
N ALA A 511 2.50 -6.23 22.64
CA ALA A 511 2.61 -7.63 23.08
C ALA A 511 3.89 -7.89 23.86
N ALA A 512 5.04 -7.33 23.40
CA ALA A 512 6.31 -7.45 24.09
C ALA A 512 6.27 -6.77 25.47
N ASP A 513 5.72 -5.57 25.54
CA ASP A 513 5.56 -4.81 26.79
C ASP A 513 4.61 -5.54 27.76
N ALA A 514 3.49 -6.07 27.26
CA ALA A 514 2.53 -6.84 28.06
C ALA A 514 3.16 -8.13 28.63
N LEU A 515 3.86 -8.88 27.79
CA LEU A 515 4.55 -10.11 28.19
C LEU A 515 5.66 -9.83 29.22
N TYR A 516 6.42 -8.73 29.05
CA TYR A 516 7.39 -8.28 30.03
C TYR A 516 6.74 -7.97 31.36
N THR A 517 5.65 -7.23 31.36
CA THR A 517 4.90 -6.84 32.56
C THR A 517 4.36 -8.09 33.30
N ILE A 518 3.75 -9.03 32.56
CA ILE A 518 3.26 -10.30 33.12
C ILE A 518 4.43 -11.09 33.74
N ARG A 519 5.56 -11.21 33.02
CA ARG A 519 6.75 -11.89 33.52
C ARG A 519 7.22 -11.30 34.85
N ARG A 520 7.28 -9.97 34.94
CA ARG A 520 7.77 -9.25 36.11
C ARG A 520 6.78 -9.35 37.27
N LEU A 521 5.53 -8.92 37.10
CA LEU A 521 4.58 -8.80 38.22
C LEU A 521 4.06 -10.15 38.72
N VAL A 522 3.88 -11.13 37.83
CA VAL A 522 3.29 -12.42 38.20
C VAL A 522 4.35 -13.45 38.57
N TYR A 523 5.41 -13.57 37.77
CA TYR A 523 6.35 -14.69 37.91
C TYR A 523 7.62 -14.32 38.68
N GLN A 524 8.13 -13.11 38.52
CA GLN A 524 9.37 -12.69 39.21
C GLN A 524 9.08 -12.06 40.57
N GLU A 525 8.31 -10.98 40.61
CA GLU A 525 7.99 -10.26 41.85
C GLU A 525 6.86 -10.94 42.64
N LYS A 526 6.03 -11.74 42.01
CA LYS A 526 4.87 -12.45 42.62
C LYS A 526 3.89 -11.51 43.35
N ARG A 527 3.72 -10.30 42.83
CA ARG A 527 2.80 -9.30 43.41
C ARG A 527 1.35 -9.71 43.20
N TYR A 528 1.07 -10.43 42.11
CA TYR A 528 -0.23 -10.91 41.76
C TYR A 528 -0.15 -12.36 41.22
N THR A 529 -1.18 -13.15 41.45
CA THR A 529 -1.39 -14.36 40.63
C THR A 529 -1.85 -13.94 39.24
N LEU A 530 -1.69 -14.81 38.23
CA LEU A 530 -2.16 -14.52 36.87
C LEU A 530 -3.67 -14.21 36.84
N ARG A 531 -4.46 -14.91 37.65
CA ARG A 531 -5.90 -14.68 37.79
C ARG A 531 -6.18 -13.26 38.35
N GLN A 532 -5.54 -12.88 39.47
CA GLN A 532 -5.73 -11.55 40.05
C GLN A 532 -5.36 -10.44 39.07
N PHE A 533 -4.26 -10.65 38.33
CA PHE A 533 -3.83 -9.65 37.35
C PHE A 533 -4.83 -9.57 36.16
N ASN A 534 -5.37 -10.71 35.72
CA ASN A 534 -6.42 -10.74 34.69
C ASN A 534 -7.71 -10.04 35.16
N GLU A 535 -8.13 -10.24 36.41
CA GLU A 535 -9.30 -9.55 36.98
C GLU A 535 -9.12 -8.02 36.93
N ILE A 536 -7.92 -7.50 37.19
CA ILE A 536 -7.60 -6.07 37.03
C ILE A 536 -7.76 -5.61 35.58
N LEU A 537 -7.29 -6.40 34.60
CA LEU A 537 -7.43 -6.08 33.19
C LEU A 537 -8.89 -6.14 32.74
N LEU A 538 -9.65 -7.15 33.15
CA LEU A 538 -11.09 -7.27 32.85
C LEU A 538 -11.89 -6.11 33.45
N ALA A 539 -11.46 -5.57 34.59
CA ALA A 539 -12.03 -4.36 35.18
C ALA A 539 -11.54 -3.05 34.52
N ASN A 540 -10.79 -3.14 33.40
CA ASN A 540 -10.24 -1.98 32.68
C ASN A 540 -9.47 -1.01 33.59
N TRP A 541 -8.65 -1.57 34.49
CA TRP A 541 -7.84 -0.85 35.48
C TRP A 541 -8.64 -0.11 36.58
N GLU A 542 -9.96 -0.32 36.69
CA GLU A 542 -10.77 0.32 37.73
C GLU A 542 -10.23 -0.03 39.12
N GLY A 543 -9.99 0.98 39.95
CA GLY A 543 -9.39 0.83 41.28
C GLY A 543 -7.87 0.53 41.28
N HIS A 544 -7.20 0.45 40.13
CA HIS A 544 -5.78 0.13 40.01
C HIS A 544 -5.00 1.11 39.14
N GLU A 545 -5.43 2.40 39.11
CA GLU A 545 -4.76 3.41 38.30
C GLU A 545 -3.30 3.67 38.73
N ASP A 546 -2.99 3.56 40.03
CA ASP A 546 -1.60 3.69 40.51
C ASP A 546 -0.68 2.62 39.92
N LEU A 547 -1.13 1.36 39.89
CA LEU A 547 -0.41 0.27 39.23
C LEU A 547 -0.26 0.51 37.72
N ARG A 548 -1.34 0.99 37.09
CA ARG A 548 -1.29 1.33 35.66
C ARG A 548 -0.25 2.40 35.36
N GLN A 549 -0.20 3.46 36.19
CA GLN A 549 0.79 4.53 36.05
C GLN A 549 2.22 4.05 36.33
N GLU A 550 2.41 3.17 37.32
CA GLU A 550 3.71 2.49 37.56
C GLU A 550 4.16 1.74 36.29
N ILE A 551 3.27 0.93 35.66
CA ILE A 551 3.57 0.18 34.46
C ILE A 551 3.92 1.11 33.29
N LEU A 552 3.18 2.19 33.08
CA LEU A 552 3.40 3.13 32.00
C LEU A 552 4.70 3.93 32.14
N ASN A 553 5.08 4.26 33.39
CA ASN A 553 6.16 5.20 33.64
C ASN A 553 7.48 4.57 34.10
N GLU A 554 7.42 3.43 34.80
CA GLU A 554 8.61 2.84 35.45
C GLU A 554 9.03 1.52 34.83
N PHE A 555 8.15 0.83 34.09
CA PHE A 555 8.52 -0.44 33.46
C PHE A 555 9.24 -0.19 32.13
N PRO A 556 10.27 -0.99 31.84
CA PRO A 556 10.88 -1.00 30.52
C PRO A 556 9.85 -1.24 29.41
N LYS A 557 10.01 -0.52 28.30
CA LYS A 557 9.16 -0.59 27.13
C LYS A 557 10.00 -0.78 25.87
N PHE A 558 9.43 -1.44 24.87
CA PHE A 558 10.03 -1.53 23.54
C PHE A 558 10.30 -0.13 22.95
N GLY A 559 11.37 0.00 22.19
CA GLY A 559 11.80 1.26 21.61
C GLY A 559 12.70 2.13 22.50
N ASN A 560 13.12 1.62 23.66
CA ASN A 560 14.04 2.31 24.57
C ASN A 560 15.41 1.63 24.68
N ASN A 561 15.75 0.75 23.73
CA ASN A 561 16.98 -0.05 23.71
C ASN A 561 17.15 -0.90 24.98
N ASN A 562 16.05 -1.46 25.50
CA ASN A 562 16.07 -2.36 26.65
C ASN A 562 16.21 -3.82 26.20
N ALA A 563 17.31 -4.48 26.61
CA ALA A 563 17.64 -5.82 26.15
C ALA A 563 16.58 -6.88 26.50
N GLU A 564 15.87 -6.75 27.63
CA GLU A 564 14.90 -7.75 28.07
C GLU A 564 13.59 -7.66 27.26
N VAL A 565 13.10 -6.46 27.02
CA VAL A 565 11.87 -6.24 26.23
C VAL A 565 12.14 -6.52 24.75
N ASP A 566 13.28 -6.02 24.24
CA ASP A 566 13.67 -6.25 22.85
C ASP A 566 13.87 -7.75 22.54
N ALA A 567 14.39 -8.53 23.53
CA ALA A 567 14.50 -10.00 23.39
C ALA A 567 13.13 -10.68 23.30
N ILE A 568 12.13 -10.24 24.08
CA ILE A 568 10.76 -10.77 23.99
C ILE A 568 10.16 -10.44 22.62
N ALA A 569 10.31 -9.20 22.15
CA ALA A 569 9.84 -8.80 20.82
C ALA A 569 10.49 -9.66 19.72
N ASN A 570 11.79 -9.88 19.80
CA ASN A 570 12.50 -10.74 18.85
C ASN A 570 12.01 -12.20 18.89
N GLU A 571 11.74 -12.75 20.06
CA GLU A 571 11.21 -14.12 20.18
C GLU A 571 9.80 -14.26 19.57
N ILE A 572 8.97 -13.21 19.69
CA ILE A 572 7.68 -13.15 19.01
C ILE A 572 7.88 -13.17 17.50
N VAL A 573 8.75 -12.31 16.98
CA VAL A 573 9.05 -12.20 15.53
C VAL A 573 9.56 -13.52 14.97
N GLN A 574 10.53 -14.14 15.63
CA GLN A 574 11.09 -15.43 15.20
C GLN A 574 10.04 -16.53 15.15
N HIS A 575 9.19 -16.63 16.17
CA HIS A 575 8.10 -17.62 16.19
C HIS A 575 7.09 -17.33 15.09
N TYR A 576 6.67 -16.09 14.92
CA TYR A 576 5.75 -15.66 13.89
C TYR A 576 6.26 -16.00 12.48
N VAL A 577 7.48 -15.59 12.15
CA VAL A 577 8.12 -15.88 10.85
C VAL A 577 8.22 -17.39 10.62
N GLN A 578 8.63 -18.14 11.64
CA GLN A 578 8.71 -19.60 11.55
C GLN A 578 7.36 -20.24 11.23
N GLU A 579 6.26 -19.79 11.84
CA GLU A 579 4.95 -20.37 11.59
C GLU A 579 4.39 -19.96 10.22
N VAL A 580 4.49 -18.67 9.83
CA VAL A 580 4.01 -18.20 8.53
C VAL A 580 4.72 -18.89 7.37
N THR A 581 6.05 -19.00 7.41
CA THR A 581 6.83 -19.58 6.31
C THR A 581 6.68 -21.11 6.13
N LYS A 582 5.93 -21.79 7.00
CA LYS A 582 5.51 -23.19 6.80
C LYS A 582 4.40 -23.32 5.77
N HIS A 583 3.61 -22.27 5.59
CA HIS A 583 2.44 -22.30 4.69
C HIS A 583 2.86 -22.12 3.23
N ARG A 584 2.03 -22.68 2.36
CA ARG A 584 2.16 -22.60 0.90
C ARG A 584 0.82 -22.18 0.31
N ASN A 585 0.85 -21.31 -0.69
CA ASN A 585 -0.33 -20.96 -1.45
C ASN A 585 -0.69 -22.04 -2.49
N ALA A 586 -1.74 -21.81 -3.26
CA ALA A 586 -2.23 -22.75 -4.26
C ALA A 586 -1.21 -23.10 -5.36
N THR A 587 -0.21 -22.25 -5.59
CA THR A 587 0.89 -22.50 -6.55
C THR A 587 2.10 -23.20 -5.92
N GLY A 588 2.07 -23.45 -4.62
CA GLY A 588 3.18 -24.06 -3.88
C GLY A 588 4.23 -23.05 -3.38
N GLN A 589 4.05 -21.75 -3.62
CA GLN A 589 4.97 -20.72 -3.16
C GLN A 589 4.79 -20.44 -1.67
N THR A 590 5.90 -20.09 -1.01
CA THR A 590 5.95 -19.84 0.43
C THR A 590 5.20 -18.55 0.80
N TYR A 591 4.44 -18.58 1.91
CA TYR A 591 3.88 -17.36 2.48
C TYR A 591 5.00 -16.46 2.99
N ARG A 592 4.86 -15.15 2.79
CA ARG A 592 5.83 -14.16 3.22
C ARG A 592 5.37 -13.53 4.54
N ALA A 593 6.25 -13.52 5.51
CA ALA A 593 6.03 -12.81 6.76
C ALA A 593 6.24 -11.31 6.56
N ARG A 594 5.36 -10.50 7.18
CA ARG A 594 5.38 -9.05 7.12
C ARG A 594 5.07 -8.45 8.49
N ILE A 595 5.84 -7.46 8.95
CA ILE A 595 5.55 -6.74 10.19
C ILE A 595 4.99 -5.38 9.85
N SER A 596 3.67 -5.33 9.75
CA SER A 596 2.92 -4.11 9.50
C SER A 596 1.48 -4.33 9.97
N GLY A 597 0.77 -3.29 10.24
CA GLY A 597 -0.53 -3.40 10.86
C GLY A 597 -1.67 -2.77 10.06
N ALA A 598 -1.42 -2.19 8.92
CA ALA A 598 -2.42 -1.40 8.22
C ALA A 598 -3.18 -0.47 9.19
N THR A 599 -4.48 -0.34 9.01
CA THR A 599 -5.35 0.38 9.94
C THR A 599 -5.76 -0.45 11.16
N SER A 600 -5.16 -1.63 11.34
CA SER A 600 -5.50 -2.57 12.42
C SER A 600 -5.38 -1.97 13.82
N TYR A 601 -4.46 -1.01 14.02
CA TYR A 601 -4.30 -0.32 15.31
C TYR A 601 -5.56 0.48 15.75
N VAL A 602 -6.45 0.78 14.82
CA VAL A 602 -7.76 1.38 15.10
C VAL A 602 -8.82 0.29 15.25
N TYR A 603 -8.99 -0.54 14.23
CA TYR A 603 -10.09 -1.51 14.20
C TYR A 603 -9.90 -2.65 15.21
N ASN A 604 -8.71 -3.23 15.30
CA ASN A 604 -8.44 -4.25 16.32
C ASN A 604 -8.54 -3.69 17.75
N ALA A 605 -8.17 -2.42 17.93
CA ALA A 605 -8.28 -1.78 19.23
C ALA A 605 -9.72 -1.77 19.78
N GLN A 606 -10.71 -1.59 18.91
CA GLN A 606 -12.13 -1.53 19.32
C GLN A 606 -12.63 -2.80 20.02
N ILE A 607 -12.01 -3.94 19.71
CA ILE A 607 -12.37 -5.25 20.26
C ILE A 607 -11.37 -5.80 21.27
N LEU A 608 -10.26 -5.11 21.53
CA LEU A 608 -9.26 -5.51 22.52
C LEU A 608 -9.62 -4.94 23.89
N GLY A 609 -9.62 -5.78 24.92
CA GLY A 609 -9.71 -5.40 26.32
C GLY A 609 -8.50 -4.58 26.78
N ALA A 610 -8.45 -4.22 28.05
CA ALA A 610 -7.28 -3.63 28.66
C ALA A 610 -6.11 -4.62 28.62
N SER A 611 -4.89 -4.13 28.47
CA SER A 611 -3.72 -4.97 28.33
C SER A 611 -2.63 -4.68 29.37
N ALA A 612 -1.80 -5.69 29.65
CA ALA A 612 -0.82 -5.65 30.73
C ALA A 612 0.28 -4.60 30.57
N ASP A 613 0.44 -4.01 29.38
CA ASP A 613 1.35 -2.89 29.11
C ASP A 613 0.84 -1.52 29.64
N GLY A 614 -0.38 -1.46 30.21
CA GLY A 614 -1.00 -0.27 30.74
C GLY A 614 -2.04 0.39 29.81
N ARG A 615 -2.32 -0.20 28.64
CA ARG A 615 -3.34 0.27 27.69
C ARG A 615 -4.75 -0.03 28.25
N LYS A 616 -5.69 0.92 28.11
CA LYS A 616 -7.10 0.70 28.44
C LYS A 616 -7.81 -0.06 27.32
N ALA A 617 -8.95 -0.63 27.65
CA ALA A 617 -9.80 -1.27 26.66
C ALA A 617 -10.20 -0.28 25.57
N ARG A 618 -10.16 -0.71 24.33
CA ARG A 618 -10.48 0.06 23.12
C ARG A 618 -9.57 1.23 22.78
N ASP A 619 -8.52 1.49 23.59
CA ASP A 619 -7.49 2.44 23.19
C ASP A 619 -6.69 1.89 22.00
N PHE A 620 -6.16 2.76 21.16
CA PHE A 620 -5.28 2.36 20.05
C PHE A 620 -4.09 1.53 20.55
N HIS A 621 -3.67 0.57 19.76
CA HIS A 621 -2.38 -0.09 19.96
C HIS A 621 -1.29 0.54 19.08
N SER A 622 -0.07 0.05 19.15
CA SER A 622 1.06 0.59 18.37
C SER A 622 0.91 0.38 16.87
N ASP A 623 1.44 1.33 16.12
CA ASP A 623 1.55 1.28 14.67
C ASP A 623 2.73 0.40 14.27
N ASN A 624 2.54 -0.51 13.35
CA ASN A 624 3.61 -1.30 12.73
C ASN A 624 4.66 -1.78 13.76
N LEU A 625 5.93 -1.42 13.55
CA LEU A 625 7.05 -1.71 14.45
C LEU A 625 7.26 -0.63 15.52
N SER A 626 6.49 0.45 15.48
CA SER A 626 6.67 1.59 16.36
C SER A 626 6.42 1.24 17.84
N PRO A 627 7.09 1.88 18.78
CA PRO A 627 6.72 1.81 20.19
C PRO A 627 5.29 2.27 20.43
N MET A 628 4.65 1.78 21.49
CA MET A 628 3.36 2.31 21.95
C MET A 628 3.45 3.84 22.16
N ILE A 629 2.34 4.54 21.88
CA ILE A 629 2.25 5.99 22.09
C ILE A 629 2.68 6.36 23.51
N GLY A 630 3.63 7.29 23.62
CA GLY A 630 4.20 7.75 24.89
C GLY A 630 5.21 6.80 25.56
N ALA A 631 5.50 5.62 24.98
CA ALA A 631 6.45 4.66 25.55
C ALA A 631 7.92 4.97 25.23
N ALA A 632 8.20 5.60 24.09
CA ALA A 632 9.56 5.95 23.68
C ALA A 632 10.04 7.21 24.43
N LYS A 633 10.91 7.02 25.42
CA LYS A 633 11.44 8.08 26.28
C LYS A 633 12.92 8.41 26.01
N ASN A 634 13.64 7.51 25.32
CA ASN A 634 15.09 7.61 25.12
C ASN A 634 15.48 8.13 23.73
N GLY A 635 14.53 8.74 23.01
CA GLY A 635 14.76 9.37 21.71
C GLY A 635 14.83 8.39 20.53
N PRO A 636 14.95 8.93 19.29
CA PRO A 636 14.83 8.15 18.06
C PRO A 636 15.95 7.10 17.88
N THR A 637 17.16 7.39 18.34
CA THR A 637 18.27 6.42 18.26
C THR A 637 17.99 5.17 19.08
N ALA A 638 17.36 5.28 20.25
CA ALA A 638 16.98 4.13 21.06
C ALA A 638 15.90 3.27 20.37
N ILE A 639 14.94 3.91 19.66
CA ILE A 639 13.95 3.20 18.84
C ILE A 639 14.65 2.38 17.75
N VAL A 640 15.51 3.02 16.97
CA VAL A 640 16.31 2.38 15.91
C VAL A 640 17.11 1.19 16.43
N LEU A 641 17.75 1.33 17.60
CA LEU A 641 18.53 0.24 18.21
C LEU A 641 17.66 -0.90 18.74
N SER A 642 16.45 -0.65 19.22
CA SER A 642 15.50 -1.70 19.59
C SER A 642 15.05 -2.48 18.35
N CYS A 643 14.69 -1.78 17.27
CA CYS A 643 14.30 -2.41 15.99
C CYS A 643 15.44 -3.27 15.42
N GLY A 644 16.68 -2.77 15.46
CA GLY A 644 17.86 -3.50 14.99
C GLY A 644 18.20 -4.79 15.75
N LYS A 645 17.51 -5.09 16.85
CA LYS A 645 17.64 -6.37 17.56
C LYS A 645 16.67 -7.44 17.11
N LEU A 646 15.72 -7.08 16.24
CA LEU A 646 14.76 -8.01 15.70
C LEU A 646 15.36 -8.74 14.50
N ASP A 647 15.22 -10.04 14.46
CA ASP A 647 15.60 -10.84 13.28
C ASP A 647 14.49 -10.82 12.23
N VAL A 648 14.55 -9.81 11.38
CA VAL A 648 13.60 -9.62 10.25
C VAL A 648 14.14 -10.17 8.94
N SER A 649 15.28 -10.87 8.96
CA SER A 649 15.98 -11.36 7.76
C SER A 649 15.15 -12.29 6.86
N LYS A 650 14.02 -12.79 7.33
CA LYS A 650 13.06 -13.62 6.58
C LYS A 650 11.70 -12.97 6.38
N CYS A 651 11.56 -11.69 6.71
CA CYS A 651 10.34 -10.93 6.48
C CYS A 651 10.28 -10.41 5.04
N ALA A 652 10.14 -11.31 4.06
CA ALA A 652 10.13 -10.93 2.64
C ALA A 652 8.96 -10.01 2.24
N GLY A 653 7.91 -9.93 3.07
CA GLY A 653 6.82 -8.97 2.91
C GLY A 653 7.14 -7.57 3.46
N GLY A 654 8.30 -7.39 4.12
CA GLY A 654 8.76 -6.11 4.67
C GLY A 654 8.48 -5.92 6.17
N GLU A 655 9.11 -4.92 6.76
CA GLU A 655 8.81 -4.41 8.09
C GLU A 655 8.93 -2.89 8.12
N VAL A 656 8.07 -2.21 8.85
CA VAL A 656 7.94 -0.75 8.79
C VAL A 656 8.08 -0.11 10.15
N LEU A 657 8.98 0.88 10.24
CA LEU A 657 9.10 1.76 11.40
C LEU A 657 8.52 3.14 11.10
N ASP A 658 7.49 3.55 11.85
CA ASP A 658 6.91 4.89 11.79
C ASP A 658 7.53 5.79 12.85
N MET A 659 7.95 6.99 12.45
CA MET A 659 8.44 8.01 13.36
C MET A 659 7.83 9.37 13.05
N LYS A 660 7.54 10.15 14.11
CA LYS A 660 7.03 11.53 14.00
C LYS A 660 8.03 12.48 14.63
N PHE A 661 8.48 13.46 13.86
CA PHE A 661 9.41 14.49 14.30
C PHE A 661 8.72 15.87 14.39
N HIS A 662 9.18 16.68 15.33
CA HIS A 662 8.81 18.10 15.33
C HIS A 662 9.53 18.80 14.16
N PRO A 663 8.91 19.79 13.45
CA PRO A 663 9.54 20.47 12.33
C PRO A 663 10.90 21.12 12.65
N SER A 664 11.11 21.56 13.89
CA SER A 664 12.40 22.10 14.32
C SER A 664 13.56 21.13 14.16
N ALA A 665 13.32 19.83 14.22
CA ALA A 665 14.34 18.79 14.08
C ALA A 665 14.98 18.78 12.67
N LEU A 666 14.20 19.13 11.62
CA LEU A 666 14.65 19.09 10.23
C LEU A 666 14.74 20.49 9.58
N SER A 667 14.48 21.56 10.32
CA SER A 667 14.45 22.93 9.79
C SER A 667 15.82 23.47 9.35
N SER A 668 16.90 23.01 10.00
CA SER A 668 18.28 23.39 9.69
C SER A 668 19.00 22.32 8.85
N GLU A 669 20.09 22.67 8.18
CA GLU A 669 20.96 21.71 7.49
C GLU A 669 21.57 20.70 8.50
N GLU A 670 22.06 21.19 9.64
CA GLU A 670 22.58 20.33 10.71
C GLU A 670 21.54 19.31 11.21
N GLY A 671 20.27 19.74 11.40
CA GLY A 671 19.18 18.86 11.80
C GLY A 671 18.93 17.78 10.74
N ARG A 672 18.90 18.14 9.46
CA ARG A 672 18.77 17.17 8.36
C ARG A 672 19.96 16.21 8.26
N GLU A 673 21.18 16.65 8.54
CA GLU A 673 22.37 15.79 8.59
C GLU A 673 22.27 14.75 9.73
N LYS A 674 21.82 15.17 10.93
CA LYS A 674 21.54 14.24 12.04
C LYS A 674 20.44 13.23 11.68
N PHE A 675 19.39 13.70 11.02
CA PHE A 675 18.31 12.84 10.52
C PHE A 675 18.83 11.80 9.52
N ILE A 676 19.63 12.21 8.53
CA ILE A 676 20.27 11.30 7.57
C ILE A 676 21.15 10.28 8.29
N ALA A 677 21.94 10.71 9.28
CA ALA A 677 22.80 9.82 10.05
C ALA A 677 22.00 8.78 10.85
N MET A 678 20.84 9.16 11.38
CA MET A 678 19.91 8.25 12.05
C MET A 678 19.34 7.21 11.04
N LEU A 679 18.89 7.64 9.87
CA LEU A 679 18.38 6.73 8.82
C LEU A 679 19.46 5.75 8.34
N LYS A 680 20.68 6.24 8.10
CA LYS A 680 21.84 5.38 7.77
C LYS A 680 22.14 4.38 8.89
N THR A 681 21.95 4.77 10.16
CA THR A 681 22.09 3.87 11.30
C THR A 681 20.99 2.80 11.28
N TYR A 682 19.73 3.17 11.02
CA TYR A 682 18.62 2.22 10.89
C TYR A 682 18.90 1.17 9.80
N CYS A 683 19.34 1.62 8.62
CA CYS A 683 19.73 0.70 7.55
C CYS A 683 20.87 -0.23 7.99
N LYS A 684 21.90 0.30 8.65
CA LYS A 684 23.07 -0.47 9.10
C LYS A 684 22.73 -1.54 10.13
N VAL A 685 21.73 -1.31 10.99
CA VAL A 685 21.30 -2.30 12.00
C VAL A 685 20.29 -3.31 11.45
N GLY A 686 19.96 -3.25 10.16
CA GLY A 686 19.11 -4.23 9.48
C GLY A 686 17.63 -3.84 9.34
N GLY A 687 17.28 -2.59 9.66
CA GLY A 687 15.92 -2.10 9.42
C GLY A 687 15.59 -2.06 7.93
N MET A 688 14.36 -2.40 7.58
CA MET A 688 13.94 -2.54 6.16
C MET A 688 13.31 -1.26 5.63
N GLN A 689 12.23 -0.79 6.25
CA GLN A 689 11.42 0.31 5.75
C GLN A 689 11.16 1.33 6.84
N THR A 690 11.11 2.61 6.47
CA THR A 690 10.75 3.65 7.43
C THR A 690 9.87 4.73 6.82
N GLN A 691 8.91 5.18 7.61
CA GLN A 691 8.01 6.27 7.34
C GLN A 691 8.23 7.42 8.32
N ILE A 692 8.32 8.63 7.78
CA ILE A 692 8.64 9.80 8.58
C ILE A 692 7.53 10.85 8.46
N ASN A 693 6.92 11.22 9.57
CA ASN A 693 6.06 12.40 9.67
C ASN A 693 6.84 13.56 10.28
N VAL A 694 6.73 14.74 9.72
CA VAL A 694 7.29 15.99 10.28
C VAL A 694 6.13 16.95 10.51
N LEU A 695 5.62 16.99 11.74
CA LEU A 695 4.36 17.64 12.09
C LEU A 695 4.45 18.36 13.44
N ASP A 696 3.84 19.54 13.53
CA ASP A 696 3.65 20.28 14.77
C ASP A 696 2.23 20.07 15.31
N ASN A 697 2.11 19.58 16.53
CA ASN A 697 0.82 19.37 17.18
C ASN A 697 -0.01 20.66 17.32
N LYS A 698 0.63 21.83 17.43
CA LYS A 698 -0.08 23.12 17.47
C LYS A 698 -0.76 23.40 16.14
N VAL A 699 -0.07 23.13 15.02
CA VAL A 699 -0.63 23.26 13.67
C VAL A 699 -1.77 22.28 13.47
N LEU A 700 -1.64 21.03 13.92
CA LEU A 700 -2.69 20.01 13.81
C LEU A 700 -3.93 20.38 14.62
N LEU A 701 -3.77 20.87 15.84
CA LEU A 701 -4.88 21.33 16.68
C LEU A 701 -5.58 22.56 16.10
N ASP A 702 -4.82 23.50 15.53
CA ASP A 702 -5.40 24.66 14.86
C ASP A 702 -6.12 24.26 13.57
N ALA A 703 -5.55 23.34 12.78
CA ALA A 703 -6.19 22.78 11.59
C ALA A 703 -7.50 22.00 11.92
N GLN A 704 -7.55 21.35 13.09
CA GLN A 704 -8.78 20.70 13.54
C GLN A 704 -9.87 21.71 13.93
N ALA A 705 -9.47 22.87 14.47
CA ALA A 705 -10.38 23.94 14.87
C ALA A 705 -10.80 24.84 13.69
N HIS A 706 -9.91 25.04 12.71
CA HIS A 706 -10.06 25.97 11.58
C HIS A 706 -9.68 25.30 10.25
N PRO A 707 -10.41 24.24 9.82
CA PRO A 707 -10.02 23.41 8.67
C PRO A 707 -9.95 24.19 7.34
N GLU A 708 -10.68 25.28 7.20
CA GLU A 708 -10.70 26.13 6.01
C GLU A 708 -9.35 26.78 5.69
N ASN A 709 -8.48 26.92 6.69
CA ASN A 709 -7.14 27.52 6.52
C ASN A 709 -6.06 26.51 6.15
N TYR A 710 -6.39 25.21 6.14
CA TYR A 710 -5.41 24.11 6.03
C TYR A 710 -5.81 23.06 5.00
N ARG A 711 -6.36 23.49 3.85
CA ARG A 711 -6.91 22.56 2.81
C ARG A 711 -5.86 21.61 2.23
N ASP A 712 -4.57 21.96 2.26
CA ASP A 712 -3.46 21.22 1.70
C ASP A 712 -2.48 20.68 2.76
N LEU A 713 -2.84 20.74 4.04
CA LEU A 713 -2.06 20.15 5.11
C LEU A 713 -2.10 18.61 4.98
N MET A 714 -1.02 18.04 4.49
CA MET A 714 -0.89 16.59 4.36
C MET A 714 -0.33 15.95 5.62
N VAL A 715 -0.83 14.75 5.91
CA VAL A 715 -0.33 13.89 6.96
C VAL A 715 -0.16 12.47 6.42
N ARG A 716 0.84 11.77 6.94
CA ARG A 716 0.98 10.35 6.70
C ARG A 716 0.32 9.59 7.84
N ILE A 717 -0.71 8.82 7.54
CA ILE A 717 -1.46 8.11 8.56
C ILE A 717 -0.82 6.77 8.82
N TRP A 718 -0.87 5.92 7.83
CA TRP A 718 -0.27 4.62 7.82
C TRP A 718 -0.20 4.13 6.37
N GLY A 719 0.99 3.93 5.84
CA GLY A 719 1.13 3.50 4.44
C GLY A 719 0.42 4.35 3.39
N PHE A 720 -0.39 5.33 3.78
CA PHE A 720 -1.07 6.28 2.91
C PHE A 720 -1.07 7.69 3.50
N SER A 721 -1.16 8.69 2.62
CA SER A 721 -1.24 10.10 2.97
C SER A 721 -2.63 10.64 2.71
N ALA A 722 -3.05 11.61 3.52
CA ALA A 722 -4.32 12.29 3.35
C ALA A 722 -4.18 13.78 3.69
N PHE A 723 -5.12 14.59 3.24
CA PHE A 723 -5.27 15.94 3.74
C PHE A 723 -5.92 15.90 5.13
N PHE A 724 -5.22 16.40 6.12
CA PHE A 724 -5.58 16.28 7.53
C PHE A 724 -7.01 16.74 7.85
N THR A 725 -7.44 17.84 7.22
CA THR A 725 -8.77 18.42 7.42
C THR A 725 -9.91 17.61 6.80
N GLN A 726 -9.60 16.60 5.98
CA GLN A 726 -10.56 15.80 5.24
C GLN A 726 -10.78 14.40 5.81
N ILE A 727 -9.99 14.01 6.82
CA ILE A 727 -10.13 12.72 7.50
C ILE A 727 -11.00 12.85 8.76
N ALA A 728 -11.62 11.74 9.17
CA ALA A 728 -12.48 11.72 10.37
C ALA A 728 -11.72 12.08 11.65
N LYS A 729 -12.42 12.68 12.60
CA LYS A 729 -11.83 13.23 13.85
C LYS A 729 -11.00 12.21 14.63
N HIS A 730 -11.44 10.97 14.73
CA HIS A 730 -10.68 9.94 15.46
C HIS A 730 -9.30 9.67 14.86
N TRP A 731 -9.15 9.80 13.54
CA TRP A 731 -7.85 9.71 12.86
C TRP A 731 -6.98 10.94 13.12
N GLN A 732 -7.59 12.13 13.10
CA GLN A 732 -6.90 13.36 13.46
C GLN A 732 -6.37 13.27 14.90
N ASP A 733 -7.20 12.84 15.85
CA ASP A 733 -6.85 12.68 17.25
C ASP A 733 -5.69 11.67 17.43
N HIS A 734 -5.71 10.57 16.68
CA HIS A 734 -4.63 9.58 16.70
C HIS A 734 -3.29 10.17 16.21
N ILE A 735 -3.30 10.93 15.10
CA ILE A 735 -2.06 11.56 14.57
C ILE A 735 -1.51 12.59 15.56
N ILE A 736 -2.38 13.36 16.19
CA ILE A 736 -2.01 14.32 17.24
C ILE A 736 -1.36 13.58 18.44
N ALA A 737 -1.94 12.46 18.85
CA ALA A 737 -1.48 11.68 20.00
C ALA A 737 -0.13 10.96 19.79
N ARG A 738 0.31 10.73 18.54
CA ARG A 738 1.59 10.07 18.26
C ARG A 738 2.75 10.78 18.93
N THR A 739 3.69 10.00 19.48
CA THR A 739 4.90 10.53 20.13
C THR A 739 5.71 11.38 19.17
N THR A 740 5.94 12.65 19.52
CA THR A 740 6.78 13.56 18.73
C THR A 740 8.22 13.46 19.22
N LEU A 741 9.15 13.26 18.28
CA LEU A 741 10.59 13.06 18.53
C LEU A 741 11.37 14.33 18.21
N GLU A 742 12.53 14.49 18.89
CA GLU A 742 13.55 15.51 18.62
C GLU A 742 14.87 14.81 18.30
N LEU A 743 15.77 15.48 17.55
CA LEU A 743 17.08 14.95 17.11
C LEU A 743 18.23 15.56 17.89
#